data_f39977a8baf504435ec74a6274173258
#
_entry.id   f39977a8baf504435ec74a6274173258
#
_cell.length_a   1.000
_cell.length_b   1.000
_cell.length_c   1.000
_cell.angle_alpha   90.00
_cell.angle_beta   90.00
_cell.angle_gamma   90.00
#
_symmetry.space_group_name_H-M   'P 1'
#
loop_
_entity.id
_entity.type
_entity.pdbx_description
1 polymer ?
#
loop_
_entity_poly.entity_id
_entity_poly.type
_entity_poly.pdbx_seq_one_letter_code
_entity_poly.pdbx_strand_id
1 'polypeptide(L)'
;MKKKLPSSTKVIVIGGGVIGCSVAYHLAKFGWKDTVLLERDQLTSGTTWHAAGLVSQLGPTASITKIRKYTLDLYKELEKKVDHSPGLRLNGALSIAQNKGRWEELQRQATTAQLYDVDVRILDKDQIKKDYPIINTDEIIGGILMPGDGAADPSGVTHMLAKAARMEGAQIFEKSPVEKILTKKGKISGVIVNGQNIECEYIVLASGMWSRQIGEKVGVSIPLYPAEHFYIITEPIKNLSKTMPVIRDYDNRTYIKEDAGKILLGIFEGNSIPAFDKTNKVPEDFSFGEFPENFDHFEPYLNAAVKRFPVLETAGIRKFFSGPESFTPDTNTLLGEVPEVKNFFVCCGLNSIGIGSGGGVGKVTAEWLINGHTNDDIFSYDIKRFQKFHSKLDFIKDRIKESLGDLYGMHWPFKQHKTSRNIKTLPHHENLKNFGACFGVSGGYERPMWFALDGKKAEYEYSYNYQNWFPSAEHETINTVKNVGLFDLTPFSKFEIKSDKAHQELQKICTANIKNEPGKCVYTHMLNPDGGIEADLTVVCLDSNHFRIISSAATRERDKFHIKKYFSKDIKLIDITDDLCVFGLFGPKSRDLIKTICKANFENDKFKFGTAKYITIEEVKIWAQRLSYVGELGYELYVDIKDAKKIYELIINKGKDFNLSNCGMHAMDIMRMESGFLHWGDDISPEENQYQAGLSFTISSKKDVNFIGKQALEKIKKKKIKSRFAMFTLKDSKPGEPLLLRDEPIYLEDKIIGRTTSGNFSFNYNKNLSFGYISTNLSNKELQNKKLYIEVAKKKFQANIEFQPLKNKEVRLV
;
A
#
# COMPACT_ATOMS: atom_id res chain seq x y z
N MET A 1 21.74 -6.81 40.72
CA MET A 1 20.40 -7.28 41.11
C MET A 1 19.56 -7.41 39.84
N LYS A 2 18.89 -8.55 39.56
CA LYS A 2 17.91 -8.66 38.46
C LYS A 2 16.79 -7.64 38.74
N LYS A 3 16.54 -6.71 37.82
CA LYS A 3 15.40 -5.81 37.92
C LYS A 3 14.13 -6.65 38.07
N LYS A 4 13.30 -6.30 39.07
CA LYS A 4 11.99 -6.98 39.28
C LYS A 4 11.01 -6.48 38.22
N LEU A 5 10.23 -7.40 37.63
CA LEU A 5 9.14 -7.06 36.73
C LEU A 5 8.11 -6.17 37.44
N PRO A 6 7.60 -5.09 36.83
CA PRO A 6 6.56 -4.27 37.43
C PRO A 6 5.22 -5.04 37.49
N SER A 7 4.33 -4.64 38.38
CA SER A 7 2.97 -5.17 38.43
C SER A 7 2.04 -4.55 37.37
N SER A 8 2.36 -3.35 36.91
CA SER A 8 1.61 -2.64 35.87
C SER A 8 2.51 -1.71 35.06
N THR A 9 2.09 -1.39 33.87
CA THR A 9 2.74 -0.40 32.98
C THR A 9 1.73 0.13 31.96
N LYS A 10 1.99 1.26 31.34
CA LYS A 10 1.12 1.81 30.29
C LYS A 10 1.21 0.99 29.01
N VAL A 11 2.43 0.68 28.56
CA VAL A 11 2.67 -0.05 27.30
C VAL A 11 3.61 -1.21 27.51
N ILE A 12 3.25 -2.36 26.97
CA ILE A 12 4.16 -3.51 26.81
C ILE A 12 4.51 -3.68 25.34
N VAL A 13 5.83 -3.67 25.06
CA VAL A 13 6.39 -4.03 23.75
C VAL A 13 6.88 -5.48 23.86
N ILE A 14 6.39 -6.37 23.00
CA ILE A 14 6.74 -7.79 22.98
C ILE A 14 7.70 -8.06 21.85
N GLY A 15 8.95 -8.38 22.17
CA GLY A 15 10.05 -8.71 21.26
C GLY A 15 11.20 -7.70 21.31
N GLY A 16 12.42 -8.20 21.48
CA GLY A 16 13.67 -7.43 21.63
C GLY A 16 14.54 -7.35 20.38
N GLY A 17 13.94 -7.48 19.19
CA GLY A 17 14.60 -7.17 17.92
C GLY A 17 14.73 -5.67 17.69
N VAL A 18 15.33 -5.29 16.54
CA VAL A 18 15.51 -3.89 16.15
C VAL A 18 14.22 -3.07 16.21
N ILE A 19 13.10 -3.69 15.85
CA ILE A 19 11.78 -3.03 15.80
C ILE A 19 11.26 -2.75 17.21
N GLY A 20 11.23 -3.75 18.10
CA GLY A 20 10.75 -3.55 19.46
C GLY A 20 11.61 -2.54 20.25
N CYS A 21 12.93 -2.60 20.08
CA CYS A 21 13.85 -1.61 20.69
C CYS A 21 13.58 -0.18 20.15
N SER A 22 13.30 -0.04 18.86
CA SER A 22 12.95 1.24 18.25
C SER A 22 11.60 1.78 18.74
N VAL A 23 10.58 0.94 18.83
CA VAL A 23 9.26 1.32 19.38
C VAL A 23 9.40 1.77 20.84
N ALA A 24 10.11 1.01 21.67
CA ALA A 24 10.32 1.34 23.09
C ALA A 24 11.08 2.68 23.24
N TYR A 25 12.10 2.91 22.41
CA TYR A 25 12.82 4.20 22.37
C TYR A 25 11.89 5.36 22.06
N HIS A 26 11.11 5.26 20.99
CA HIS A 26 10.26 6.38 20.56
C HIS A 26 9.10 6.65 21.53
N LEU A 27 8.48 5.62 22.08
CA LEU A 27 7.46 5.79 23.12
C LEU A 27 8.04 6.57 24.33
N ALA A 28 9.20 6.16 24.84
CA ALA A 28 9.84 6.83 25.96
C ALA A 28 10.27 8.27 25.60
N LYS A 29 10.90 8.47 24.44
CA LYS A 29 11.30 9.79 23.90
C LYS A 29 10.12 10.75 23.78
N PHE A 30 8.94 10.26 23.39
CA PHE A 30 7.72 11.05 23.27
C PHE A 30 6.93 11.18 24.59
N GLY A 31 7.54 10.83 25.72
CA GLY A 31 7.02 11.07 27.06
C GLY A 31 6.25 9.88 27.67
N TRP A 32 6.05 8.78 26.95
CA TRP A 32 5.46 7.56 27.51
C TRP A 32 6.54 6.69 28.16
N LYS A 33 7.16 7.20 29.23
CA LYS A 33 8.25 6.53 29.94
C LYS A 33 7.83 5.27 30.64
N ASP A 34 6.55 5.12 30.99
CA ASP A 34 5.96 3.90 31.52
C ASP A 34 5.75 2.88 30.39
N THR A 35 6.88 2.46 29.81
CA THR A 35 7.01 1.50 28.72
C THR A 35 7.92 0.36 29.13
N VAL A 36 7.44 -0.87 28.98
CA VAL A 36 8.19 -2.10 29.29
C VAL A 36 8.35 -2.90 27.98
N LEU A 37 9.60 -3.23 27.65
CA LEU A 37 9.90 -4.21 26.60
C LEU A 37 10.24 -5.55 27.23
N LEU A 38 9.59 -6.61 26.72
CA LEU A 38 9.77 -7.99 27.13
C LEU A 38 10.37 -8.79 25.97
N GLU A 39 11.57 -9.32 26.21
CA GLU A 39 12.24 -10.25 25.29
C GLU A 39 12.32 -11.62 25.95
N ARG A 40 11.92 -12.66 25.24
CA ARG A 40 11.86 -14.02 25.80
C ARG A 40 13.26 -14.62 26.04
N ASP A 41 14.25 -14.28 25.21
CA ASP A 41 15.63 -14.74 25.36
C ASP A 41 16.58 -13.56 25.51
N GLN A 42 17.38 -13.23 24.52
CA GLN A 42 18.30 -12.10 24.47
C GLN A 42 17.88 -11.13 23.38
N LEU A 43 18.24 -9.88 23.52
CA LEU A 43 18.06 -8.91 22.42
C LEU A 43 18.70 -9.46 21.15
N THR A 44 18.06 -9.22 20.01
CA THR A 44 18.48 -9.66 18.67
C THR A 44 18.29 -11.14 18.32
N SER A 45 17.95 -12.01 19.25
CA SER A 45 17.97 -13.48 19.09
C SER A 45 17.03 -14.06 18.02
N GLY A 46 16.11 -13.25 17.48
CA GLY A 46 15.24 -13.62 16.35
C GLY A 46 15.95 -13.44 15.01
N THR A 47 15.32 -12.76 14.05
CA THR A 47 15.85 -12.51 12.70
C THR A 47 16.92 -11.41 12.68
N THR A 48 16.98 -10.53 13.68
CA THR A 48 17.83 -9.34 13.66
C THR A 48 19.32 -9.67 13.57
N TRP A 49 19.83 -10.66 14.33
CA TRP A 49 21.25 -10.93 14.44
C TRP A 49 21.92 -11.37 13.13
N HIS A 50 21.16 -12.02 12.24
CA HIS A 50 21.69 -12.55 10.98
C HIS A 50 21.35 -11.68 9.75
N ALA A 51 20.72 -10.53 9.95
CA ALA A 51 20.41 -9.64 8.83
C ALA A 51 21.68 -9.12 8.16
N ALA A 52 21.68 -8.99 6.84
CA ALA A 52 22.81 -8.44 6.08
C ALA A 52 23.09 -6.96 6.41
N GLY A 53 22.16 -6.27 7.04
CA GLY A 53 22.32 -4.92 7.57
C GLY A 53 22.29 -3.81 6.52
N LEU A 54 21.75 -4.04 5.32
CA LEU A 54 21.68 -3.00 4.30
C LEU A 54 20.78 -1.85 4.73
N VAL A 55 21.22 -0.60 4.51
CA VAL A 55 20.47 0.62 4.77
C VAL A 55 20.36 1.45 3.49
N SER A 56 19.16 1.95 3.20
CA SER A 56 18.88 2.77 2.03
C SER A 56 17.92 3.90 2.34
N GLN A 57 18.07 5.03 1.64
CA GLN A 57 17.26 6.23 1.85
C GLN A 57 15.96 6.20 1.06
N LEU A 58 16.02 5.78 -0.22
CA LEU A 58 14.88 5.79 -1.12
C LEU A 58 13.98 4.58 -0.87
N GLY A 59 12.67 4.82 -0.77
CA GLY A 59 11.60 3.82 -0.71
C GLY A 59 10.70 3.90 -1.94
N PRO A 60 9.79 2.93 -2.10
CA PRO A 60 8.86 2.89 -3.25
C PRO A 60 7.79 3.99 -3.21
N THR A 61 7.57 4.65 -2.07
CA THR A 61 6.62 5.75 -1.91
C THR A 61 7.22 6.89 -1.10
N ALA A 62 6.57 8.06 -1.12
CA ALA A 62 6.92 9.22 -0.32
C ALA A 62 7.07 8.89 1.17
N SER A 63 6.07 8.27 1.76
CA SER A 63 6.04 7.96 3.19
C SER A 63 7.12 6.95 3.58
N ILE A 64 7.36 5.94 2.74
CA ILE A 64 8.43 4.95 2.99
C ILE A 64 9.81 5.59 2.85
N THR A 65 9.99 6.51 1.91
CA THR A 65 11.22 7.29 1.80
C THR A 65 11.46 8.14 3.06
N LYS A 66 10.44 8.82 3.58
CA LYS A 66 10.52 9.55 4.86
C LYS A 66 10.93 8.62 6.02
N ILE A 67 10.34 7.43 6.11
CA ILE A 67 10.66 6.41 7.13
C ILE A 67 12.12 5.98 7.05
N ARG A 68 12.63 5.70 5.85
CA ARG A 68 14.03 5.26 5.65
C ARG A 68 15.03 6.37 5.92
N LYS A 69 14.79 7.58 5.42
CA LYS A 69 15.64 8.75 5.71
C LYS A 69 15.70 9.01 7.20
N TYR A 70 14.55 9.04 7.87
CA TYR A 70 14.51 9.21 9.33
C TYR A 70 15.29 8.11 10.06
N THR A 71 15.20 6.85 9.61
CA THR A 71 15.96 5.74 10.20
C THR A 71 17.45 6.02 10.16
N LEU A 72 17.95 6.41 9.00
CA LEU A 72 19.38 6.67 8.81
C LEU A 72 19.86 7.87 9.63
N ASP A 73 19.07 8.95 9.64
CA ASP A 73 19.39 10.15 10.42
C ASP A 73 19.35 9.86 11.92
N LEU A 74 18.40 9.05 12.38
CA LEU A 74 18.35 8.59 13.76
C LEU A 74 19.59 7.79 14.16
N TYR A 75 20.07 6.89 13.32
CA TYR A 75 21.27 6.10 13.62
C TYR A 75 22.50 6.98 13.76
N LYS A 76 22.68 7.97 12.86
CA LYS A 76 23.74 8.98 12.95
C LYS A 76 23.63 9.85 14.22
N GLU A 77 22.41 10.20 14.62
CA GLU A 77 22.15 11.00 15.83
C GLU A 77 22.49 10.18 17.08
N LEU A 78 22.00 8.94 17.16
CA LEU A 78 22.18 8.10 18.33
C LEU A 78 23.63 7.63 18.49
N GLU A 79 24.38 7.37 17.43
CA GLU A 79 25.82 7.05 17.50
C GLU A 79 26.62 8.12 18.27
N LYS A 80 26.22 9.39 18.12
CA LYS A 80 26.86 10.51 18.85
C LYS A 80 26.38 10.64 20.29
N LYS A 81 25.17 10.16 20.64
CA LYS A 81 24.57 10.34 21.97
C LYS A 81 24.74 9.15 22.88
N VAL A 82 24.82 7.97 22.30
CA VAL A 82 24.86 6.70 23.00
C VAL A 82 26.24 6.10 22.79
N ASP A 83 26.97 5.87 23.85
CA ASP A 83 28.30 5.21 23.80
C ASP A 83 28.14 3.73 23.32
N HIS A 84 27.78 3.56 22.04
CA HIS A 84 27.58 2.29 21.35
C HIS A 84 27.46 2.52 19.83
N SER A 85 28.39 1.97 19.05
CA SER A 85 28.40 2.14 17.60
C SER A 85 27.37 1.23 16.92
N PRO A 86 26.57 1.75 16.00
CA PRO A 86 25.70 0.93 15.13
C PRO A 86 26.51 0.27 13.99
N GLY A 87 27.83 0.43 13.93
CA GLY A 87 28.65 -0.05 12.81
C GLY A 87 28.23 0.51 11.44
N LEU A 88 27.76 1.77 11.41
CA LEU A 88 27.25 2.41 10.21
C LEU A 88 28.37 2.73 9.22
N ARG A 89 28.28 2.19 8.01
CA ARG A 89 29.20 2.43 6.90
C ARG A 89 28.40 2.87 5.67
N LEU A 90 28.54 4.17 5.32
CA LEU A 90 27.81 4.79 4.20
C LEU A 90 28.74 4.91 2.98
N ASN A 91 29.11 3.78 2.42
CA ASN A 91 29.95 3.66 1.23
C ASN A 91 29.15 3.73 -0.08
N GLY A 92 27.85 3.94 0.02
CA GLY A 92 26.92 3.95 -1.11
C GLY A 92 26.28 2.59 -1.39
N ALA A 93 25.30 2.62 -2.31
CA ALA A 93 24.72 1.45 -2.94
C ALA A 93 24.62 1.66 -4.44
N LEU A 94 25.18 0.73 -5.21
CA LEU A 94 25.12 0.71 -6.68
C LEU A 94 24.10 -0.33 -7.12
N SER A 95 23.05 0.09 -7.83
CA SER A 95 22.09 -0.78 -8.48
C SER A 95 22.37 -0.82 -9.99
N ILE A 96 22.50 -2.00 -10.57
CA ILE A 96 22.84 -2.19 -11.99
C ILE A 96 21.67 -2.76 -12.78
N ALA A 97 21.62 -2.44 -14.08
CA ALA A 97 20.59 -2.87 -15.02
C ALA A 97 21.19 -3.60 -16.20
N GLN A 98 20.60 -4.78 -16.53
CA GLN A 98 21.00 -5.62 -17.67
C GLN A 98 19.99 -5.60 -18.82
N ASN A 99 18.80 -5.09 -18.60
CA ASN A 99 17.77 -4.99 -19.62
C ASN A 99 17.09 -3.61 -19.62
N LYS A 100 16.43 -3.27 -20.72
CA LYS A 100 15.80 -1.95 -20.91
C LYS A 100 14.72 -1.63 -19.87
N GLY A 101 13.98 -2.64 -19.42
CA GLY A 101 12.92 -2.44 -18.40
C GLY A 101 13.51 -2.05 -17.05
N ARG A 102 14.57 -2.76 -16.61
CA ARG A 102 15.30 -2.42 -15.37
C ARG A 102 15.97 -1.05 -15.48
N TRP A 103 16.54 -0.73 -16.63
CA TRP A 103 17.14 0.58 -16.84
C TRP A 103 16.12 1.71 -16.70
N GLU A 104 14.93 1.56 -17.30
CA GLU A 104 13.82 2.50 -17.15
C GLU A 104 13.40 2.63 -15.68
N GLU A 105 13.27 1.50 -14.97
CA GLU A 105 12.93 1.49 -13.54
C GLU A 105 13.95 2.27 -12.71
N LEU A 106 15.26 2.05 -12.91
CA LEU A 106 16.31 2.76 -12.19
C LEU A 106 16.32 4.26 -12.50
N GLN A 107 16.07 4.64 -13.75
CA GLN A 107 15.95 6.06 -14.13
C GLN A 107 14.73 6.72 -13.47
N ARG A 108 13.59 6.01 -13.34
CA ARG A 108 12.43 6.49 -12.60
C ARG A 108 12.74 6.66 -11.12
N GLN A 109 13.44 5.72 -10.50
CA GLN A 109 13.91 5.85 -9.12
C GLN A 109 14.82 7.09 -8.95
N ALA A 110 15.76 7.32 -9.87
CA ALA A 110 16.62 8.51 -9.85
C ALA A 110 15.84 9.82 -10.04
N THR A 111 14.74 9.77 -10.80
CA THR A 111 13.83 10.90 -10.97
C THR A 111 13.06 11.20 -9.68
N THR A 112 12.43 10.18 -9.09
CA THR A 112 11.67 10.31 -7.84
C THR A 112 12.54 10.74 -6.66
N ALA A 113 13.80 10.31 -6.60
CA ALA A 113 14.75 10.66 -5.56
C ALA A 113 14.91 12.18 -5.35
N GLN A 114 14.75 12.97 -6.43
CA GLN A 114 14.85 14.44 -6.39
C GLN A 114 13.75 15.09 -5.53
N LEU A 115 12.57 14.45 -5.42
CA LEU A 115 11.48 14.93 -4.56
C LEU A 115 11.86 14.94 -3.07
N TYR A 116 12.86 14.15 -2.70
CA TYR A 116 13.21 13.86 -1.32
C TYR A 116 14.65 14.23 -0.96
N ASP A 117 15.32 14.99 -1.81
CA ASP A 117 16.73 15.38 -1.63
C ASP A 117 17.63 14.16 -1.37
N VAL A 118 17.42 13.07 -2.13
CA VAL A 118 18.30 11.90 -2.12
C VAL A 118 19.28 12.03 -3.28
N ASP A 119 20.59 12.06 -2.96
CA ASP A 119 21.64 12.10 -3.98
C ASP A 119 21.66 10.78 -4.76
N VAL A 120 21.47 10.85 -6.07
CA VAL A 120 21.53 9.71 -6.98
C VAL A 120 22.38 10.09 -8.21
N ARG A 121 23.41 9.29 -8.48
CA ARG A 121 24.28 9.44 -9.65
C ARG A 121 23.97 8.35 -10.64
N ILE A 122 23.72 8.74 -11.89
CA ILE A 122 23.58 7.81 -13.00
C ILE A 122 24.99 7.50 -13.53
N LEU A 123 25.28 6.23 -13.65
CA LEU A 123 26.55 5.73 -14.18
C LEU A 123 26.32 4.91 -15.43
N ASP A 124 27.09 5.19 -16.47
CA ASP A 124 27.15 4.34 -17.64
C ASP A 124 28.06 3.11 -17.41
N LYS A 125 28.06 2.20 -18.38
CA LYS A 125 28.85 0.97 -18.35
C LYS A 125 30.33 1.20 -18.12
N ASP A 126 30.91 2.22 -18.78
CA ASP A 126 32.35 2.48 -18.75
C ASP A 126 32.77 3.09 -17.40
N GLN A 127 31.93 3.96 -16.85
CA GLN A 127 32.10 4.49 -15.49
C GLN A 127 32.05 3.36 -14.45
N ILE A 128 31.07 2.44 -14.55
CA ILE A 128 30.95 1.31 -13.65
C ILE A 128 32.21 0.42 -13.73
N LYS A 129 32.69 0.12 -14.94
CA LYS A 129 33.90 -0.69 -15.15
C LYS A 129 35.14 -0.04 -14.57
N LYS A 130 35.26 1.27 -14.72
CA LYS A 130 36.39 2.04 -14.21
C LYS A 130 36.39 2.12 -12.69
N ASP A 131 35.24 2.46 -12.08
CA ASP A 131 35.15 2.76 -10.66
C ASP A 131 35.03 1.47 -9.81
N TYR A 132 34.47 0.41 -10.39
CA TYR A 132 34.22 -0.87 -9.72
C TYR A 132 34.75 -2.06 -10.56
N PRO A 133 36.05 -2.22 -10.72
CA PRO A 133 36.66 -3.25 -11.59
C PRO A 133 36.37 -4.69 -11.21
N ILE A 134 35.81 -4.94 -10.02
CA ILE A 134 35.31 -6.23 -9.56
C ILE A 134 34.09 -6.72 -10.36
N ILE A 135 33.39 -5.80 -11.05
CA ILE A 135 32.15 -6.07 -11.78
C ILE A 135 32.48 -6.42 -13.24
N ASN A 136 32.03 -7.58 -13.70
CA ASN A 136 31.95 -7.85 -15.14
C ASN A 136 30.78 -7.04 -15.71
N THR A 137 31.09 -6.12 -16.63
CA THR A 137 30.10 -5.17 -17.18
C THR A 137 29.50 -5.58 -18.52
N ASP A 138 29.78 -6.77 -19.06
CA ASP A 138 29.47 -7.15 -20.44
C ASP A 138 28.00 -6.97 -20.82
N GLU A 139 27.09 -7.34 -19.91
CA GLU A 139 25.64 -7.25 -20.13
C GLU A 139 25.01 -5.99 -19.48
N ILE A 140 25.80 -5.12 -18.84
CA ILE A 140 25.29 -3.95 -18.14
C ILE A 140 24.96 -2.83 -19.14
N ILE A 141 23.77 -2.24 -19.00
CA ILE A 141 23.34 -1.05 -19.73
C ILE A 141 23.78 0.22 -18.97
N GLY A 142 23.67 0.20 -17.65
CA GLY A 142 24.02 1.29 -16.74
C GLY A 142 23.65 0.96 -15.32
N GLY A 143 23.79 1.94 -14.43
CA GLY A 143 23.43 1.79 -13.03
C GLY A 143 23.13 3.13 -12.35
N ILE A 144 22.60 3.07 -11.15
CA ILE A 144 22.45 4.23 -10.28
C ILE A 144 23.23 3.99 -8.97
N LEU A 145 24.01 4.97 -8.57
CA LEU A 145 24.70 5.01 -7.29
C LEU A 145 23.97 5.97 -6.35
N MET A 146 23.63 5.51 -5.16
CA MET A 146 23.14 6.31 -4.02
C MET A 146 24.25 6.44 -2.97
N PRO A 147 25.03 7.53 -2.97
CA PRO A 147 26.19 7.65 -2.09
C PRO A 147 25.86 7.64 -0.59
N GLY A 148 24.67 8.09 -0.22
CA GLY A 148 24.20 8.14 1.16
C GLY A 148 23.68 6.82 1.73
N ASP A 149 23.61 5.76 0.91
CA ASP A 149 23.23 4.41 1.32
C ASP A 149 24.43 3.62 1.86
N GLY A 150 24.22 2.42 2.38
CA GLY A 150 25.30 1.57 2.85
C GLY A 150 24.84 0.39 3.68
N ALA A 151 25.55 0.13 4.78
CA ALA A 151 25.24 -0.96 5.70
C ALA A 151 25.48 -0.54 7.17
N ALA A 152 24.84 -1.26 8.08
CA ALA A 152 25.02 -1.13 9.52
C ALA A 152 25.17 -2.52 10.15
N ASP A 153 25.74 -2.60 11.36
CA ASP A 153 25.69 -3.83 12.16
C ASP A 153 24.30 -3.98 12.79
N PRO A 154 23.51 -5.01 12.43
CA PRO A 154 22.16 -5.19 12.94
C PRO A 154 22.09 -5.31 14.47
N SER A 155 23.02 -6.03 15.08
CA SER A 155 23.09 -6.18 16.53
C SER A 155 23.52 -4.89 17.19
N GLY A 156 24.51 -4.19 16.63
CA GLY A 156 24.96 -2.87 17.09
C GLY A 156 23.85 -1.84 17.08
N VAL A 157 23.09 -1.74 15.98
CA VAL A 157 21.89 -0.86 15.87
C VAL A 157 20.87 -1.18 16.96
N THR A 158 20.59 -2.47 17.19
CA THR A 158 19.56 -2.88 18.16
C THR A 158 19.99 -2.56 19.59
N HIS A 159 21.22 -2.85 19.95
CA HIS A 159 21.77 -2.53 21.28
C HIS A 159 21.84 -1.01 21.50
N MET A 160 22.21 -0.23 20.47
CA MET A 160 22.18 1.24 20.52
C MET A 160 20.78 1.75 20.81
N LEU A 161 19.76 1.28 20.08
CA LEU A 161 18.35 1.64 20.30
C LEU A 161 17.86 1.21 21.68
N ALA A 162 18.23 0.02 22.16
CA ALA A 162 17.87 -0.46 23.49
C ALA A 162 18.52 0.38 24.60
N LYS A 163 19.78 0.80 24.42
CA LYS A 163 20.47 1.70 25.35
C LYS A 163 19.82 3.08 25.34
N ALA A 164 19.51 3.62 24.16
CA ALA A 164 18.80 4.88 24.02
C ALA A 164 17.40 4.83 24.69
N ALA A 165 16.65 3.74 24.51
CA ALA A 165 15.35 3.54 25.16
C ALA A 165 15.45 3.55 26.69
N ARG A 166 16.47 2.89 27.26
CA ARG A 166 16.72 2.93 28.70
C ARG A 166 17.10 4.34 29.18
N MET A 167 17.88 5.09 28.41
CA MET A 167 18.24 6.49 28.74
C MET A 167 17.00 7.41 28.76
N GLU A 168 16.03 7.16 27.89
CA GLU A 168 14.75 7.89 27.85
C GLU A 168 13.75 7.40 28.93
N GLY A 169 14.04 6.30 29.63
CA GLY A 169 13.25 5.82 30.77
C GLY A 169 12.48 4.51 30.53
N ALA A 170 12.53 3.90 29.35
CA ALA A 170 11.93 2.59 29.14
C ALA A 170 12.64 1.48 29.91
N GLN A 171 11.88 0.48 30.32
CA GLN A 171 12.42 -0.71 31.00
C GLN A 171 12.50 -1.88 30.02
N ILE A 172 13.65 -2.55 29.95
CA ILE A 172 13.87 -3.69 29.05
C ILE A 172 14.26 -4.90 29.90
N PHE A 173 13.49 -5.98 29.72
CA PHE A 173 13.67 -7.25 30.40
C PHE A 173 13.93 -8.36 29.38
N GLU A 174 15.10 -8.96 29.46
CA GLU A 174 15.46 -10.18 28.73
C GLU A 174 15.11 -11.41 29.55
N LYS A 175 15.09 -12.61 28.96
CA LYS A 175 14.66 -13.88 29.61
C LYS A 175 13.27 -13.75 30.23
N SER A 176 12.38 -13.05 29.56
CA SER A 176 11.04 -12.69 30.03
C SER A 176 9.99 -13.05 28.99
N PRO A 177 9.75 -14.36 28.75
CA PRO A 177 8.78 -14.82 27.77
C PRO A 177 7.36 -14.44 28.17
N VAL A 178 6.60 -13.90 27.24
CA VAL A 178 5.16 -13.65 27.40
C VAL A 178 4.42 -14.96 27.15
N GLU A 179 3.93 -15.56 28.24
CA GLU A 179 3.21 -16.83 28.22
C GLU A 179 1.77 -16.67 27.72
N LYS A 180 1.12 -15.56 28.13
CA LYS A 180 -0.27 -15.26 27.78
C LYS A 180 -0.52 -13.76 27.67
N ILE A 181 -1.27 -13.36 26.65
CA ILE A 181 -1.84 -12.01 26.53
C ILE A 181 -3.25 -12.05 27.12
N LEU A 182 -3.56 -11.09 27.96
CA LEU A 182 -4.84 -11.00 28.66
C LEU A 182 -5.73 -9.94 28.01
N THR A 183 -6.99 -10.29 27.79
CA THR A 183 -8.00 -9.39 27.24
C THR A 183 -9.24 -9.36 28.14
N LYS A 184 -9.88 -8.19 28.23
CA LYS A 184 -11.15 -7.99 28.94
C LYS A 184 -12.11 -7.19 28.07
N LYS A 185 -13.28 -7.75 27.77
CA LYS A 185 -14.29 -7.11 26.91
C LYS A 185 -13.74 -6.64 25.56
N GLY A 186 -12.91 -7.47 24.89
CA GLY A 186 -12.32 -7.17 23.58
C GLY A 186 -11.23 -6.11 23.58
N LYS A 187 -10.66 -5.77 24.75
CA LYS A 187 -9.55 -4.84 24.92
C LYS A 187 -8.40 -5.51 25.66
N ILE A 188 -7.16 -5.11 25.38
CA ILE A 188 -5.97 -5.50 26.15
C ILE A 188 -6.16 -5.13 27.63
N SER A 189 -5.69 -6.01 28.51
CA SER A 189 -5.67 -5.79 29.97
C SER A 189 -4.35 -6.15 30.63
N GLY A 190 -3.45 -6.89 30.00
CA GLY A 190 -2.16 -7.26 30.56
C GLY A 190 -1.52 -8.46 29.87
N VAL A 191 -0.47 -8.97 30.48
CA VAL A 191 0.23 -10.22 30.08
C VAL A 191 0.61 -11.05 31.29
N ILE A 192 0.85 -12.36 31.08
CA ILE A 192 1.52 -13.23 32.05
C ILE A 192 2.95 -13.46 31.59
N VAL A 193 3.92 -13.20 32.44
CA VAL A 193 5.35 -13.37 32.23
C VAL A 193 5.98 -14.06 33.43
N ASN A 194 6.64 -15.20 33.22
CA ASN A 194 7.23 -15.99 34.30
C ASN A 194 6.24 -16.23 35.47
N GLY A 195 4.96 -16.54 35.13
CA GLY A 195 3.88 -16.74 36.09
C GLY A 195 3.36 -15.45 36.76
N GLN A 196 3.94 -14.29 36.52
CA GLN A 196 3.50 -13.01 37.07
C GLN A 196 2.55 -12.27 36.11
N ASN A 197 1.45 -11.73 36.63
CA ASN A 197 0.57 -10.84 35.88
C ASN A 197 1.15 -9.41 35.86
N ILE A 198 1.23 -8.82 34.66
CA ILE A 198 1.58 -7.40 34.45
C ILE A 198 0.38 -6.74 33.76
N GLU A 199 -0.30 -5.85 34.44
CA GLU A 199 -1.39 -5.06 33.84
C GLU A 199 -0.87 -4.04 32.84
N CYS A 200 -1.58 -3.82 31.71
CA CYS A 200 -1.23 -2.75 30.80
C CYS A 200 -2.45 -2.21 30.03
N GLU A 201 -2.29 -0.98 29.49
CA GLU A 201 -3.30 -0.36 28.65
C GLU A 201 -3.15 -0.76 27.19
N TYR A 202 -1.89 -0.92 26.72
CA TYR A 202 -1.54 -1.18 25.33
C TYR A 202 -0.49 -2.28 25.22
N ILE A 203 -0.57 -3.02 24.11
CA ILE A 203 0.49 -3.93 23.67
C ILE A 203 0.93 -3.54 22.26
N VAL A 204 2.24 -3.55 22.02
CA VAL A 204 2.84 -3.54 20.69
C VAL A 204 3.53 -4.88 20.46
N LEU A 205 3.03 -5.66 19.52
CA LEU A 205 3.61 -6.94 19.14
C LEU A 205 4.67 -6.73 18.06
N ALA A 206 5.94 -6.86 18.44
CA ALA A 206 7.13 -6.71 17.59
C ALA A 206 7.96 -8.00 17.55
N SER A 207 7.29 -9.15 17.57
CA SER A 207 7.87 -10.49 17.76
C SER A 207 8.32 -11.16 16.44
N GLY A 208 8.56 -10.39 15.38
CA GLY A 208 9.07 -10.91 14.10
C GLY A 208 8.23 -12.09 13.59
N MET A 209 8.88 -13.18 13.21
CA MET A 209 8.24 -14.38 12.64
C MET A 209 7.28 -15.10 13.59
N TRP A 210 7.35 -14.88 14.91
CA TRP A 210 6.39 -15.44 15.88
C TRP A 210 5.08 -14.68 15.99
N SER A 211 5.00 -13.48 15.39
CA SER A 211 3.85 -12.59 15.58
C SER A 211 2.52 -13.23 15.16
N ARG A 212 2.49 -14.01 14.06
CA ARG A 212 1.28 -14.72 13.64
C ARG A 212 0.76 -15.66 14.71
N GLN A 213 1.59 -16.58 15.20
CA GLN A 213 1.17 -17.57 16.20
C GLN A 213 0.85 -16.98 17.58
N ILE A 214 1.47 -15.85 17.94
CA ILE A 214 1.12 -15.10 19.17
C ILE A 214 -0.23 -14.40 18.99
N GLY A 215 -0.48 -13.78 17.85
CA GLY A 215 -1.77 -13.15 17.51
C GLY A 215 -2.92 -14.17 17.51
N GLU A 216 -2.73 -15.35 16.93
CA GLU A 216 -3.72 -16.44 16.91
C GLU A 216 -4.20 -16.84 18.32
N LYS A 217 -3.32 -16.83 19.34
CA LYS A 217 -3.65 -17.14 20.72
C LYS A 217 -4.70 -16.17 21.31
N VAL A 218 -4.89 -14.99 20.72
CA VAL A 218 -5.87 -13.97 21.14
C VAL A 218 -6.89 -13.62 20.05
N GLY A 219 -6.98 -14.44 19.01
CA GLY A 219 -7.95 -14.30 17.93
C GLY A 219 -7.63 -13.17 16.92
N VAL A 220 -6.38 -12.72 16.85
CA VAL A 220 -5.90 -11.71 15.92
C VAL A 220 -5.28 -12.36 14.69
N SER A 221 -5.67 -11.87 13.51
CA SER A 221 -5.18 -12.34 12.22
C SER A 221 -3.98 -11.51 11.78
N ILE A 222 -2.79 -12.11 11.74
CA ILE A 222 -1.56 -11.45 11.29
C ILE A 222 -1.02 -12.20 10.05
N PRO A 223 -1.16 -11.64 8.84
CA PRO A 223 -0.78 -12.30 7.60
C PRO A 223 0.72 -12.19 7.36
N LEU A 224 1.50 -13.01 8.03
CA LEU A 224 2.91 -13.21 7.76
C LEU A 224 3.29 -14.67 7.94
N TYR A 225 4.35 -15.06 7.25
CA TYR A 225 4.92 -16.39 7.40
C TYR A 225 6.43 -16.34 7.17
N PRO A 226 7.26 -17.13 7.87
CA PRO A 226 8.70 -17.16 7.62
C PRO A 226 9.02 -17.95 6.36
N ALA A 227 10.01 -17.47 5.60
CA ALA A 227 10.67 -18.20 4.52
C ALA A 227 12.17 -18.37 4.85
N GLU A 228 12.78 -19.41 4.28
CA GLU A 228 14.23 -19.55 4.32
C GLU A 228 14.87 -18.45 3.49
N HIS A 229 15.97 -17.91 3.96
CA HIS A 229 16.73 -16.87 3.25
C HIS A 229 18.21 -17.11 3.37
N PHE A 230 18.96 -16.87 2.29
CA PHE A 230 20.31 -17.38 2.13
C PHE A 230 21.33 -16.29 1.84
N TYR A 231 22.53 -16.46 2.39
CA TYR A 231 23.72 -15.78 1.93
C TYR A 231 24.99 -16.62 2.21
N ILE A 232 26.07 -16.32 1.51
CA ILE A 232 27.39 -16.85 1.82
C ILE A 232 28.33 -15.71 2.24
N ILE A 233 29.34 -16.06 3.04
CA ILE A 233 30.51 -15.22 3.32
C ILE A 233 31.72 -15.92 2.78
N THR A 234 32.50 -15.25 1.95
CA THR A 234 33.73 -15.79 1.37
C THR A 234 34.88 -15.84 2.38
N GLU A 235 35.93 -16.59 2.07
CA GLU A 235 37.23 -16.35 2.66
C GLU A 235 37.75 -14.95 2.27
N PRO A 236 38.76 -14.40 2.99
CA PRO A 236 39.32 -13.07 2.69
C PRO A 236 39.81 -12.97 1.24
N ILE A 237 39.39 -11.90 0.56
CA ILE A 237 39.78 -11.62 -0.82
C ILE A 237 40.88 -10.56 -0.85
N LYS A 238 41.99 -10.92 -1.49
CA LYS A 238 43.12 -10.03 -1.62
C LYS A 238 42.77 -8.76 -2.37
N ASN A 239 43.14 -7.58 -1.85
CA ASN A 239 42.91 -6.25 -2.45
C ASN A 239 41.42 -5.88 -2.61
N LEU A 240 40.50 -6.49 -1.87
CA LEU A 240 39.10 -6.05 -1.86
C LEU A 240 39.02 -4.63 -1.25
N SER A 241 38.37 -3.70 -1.95
CA SER A 241 38.21 -2.34 -1.48
C SER A 241 37.27 -2.29 -0.27
N LYS A 242 37.74 -1.78 0.85
CA LYS A 242 36.93 -1.56 2.07
C LYS A 242 35.87 -0.48 1.93
N THR A 243 35.96 0.35 0.90
CA THR A 243 34.98 1.40 0.57
C THR A 243 34.07 1.02 -0.59
N MET A 244 34.08 -0.26 -0.98
CA MET A 244 33.15 -0.76 -2.00
C MET A 244 31.72 -0.52 -1.58
N PRO A 245 30.86 0.05 -2.44
CA PRO A 245 29.44 0.19 -2.16
C PRO A 245 28.77 -1.19 -2.07
N VAL A 246 27.59 -1.23 -1.49
CA VAL A 246 26.71 -2.37 -1.68
C VAL A 246 26.35 -2.45 -3.17
N ILE A 247 26.54 -3.58 -3.83
CA ILE A 247 26.20 -3.75 -5.23
C ILE A 247 24.97 -4.65 -5.33
N ARG A 248 23.92 -4.17 -5.99
CA ARG A 248 22.64 -4.87 -6.20
C ARG A 248 22.48 -5.22 -7.66
N ASP A 249 22.53 -6.50 -7.96
CA ASP A 249 22.21 -7.05 -9.29
C ASP A 249 20.79 -7.64 -9.26
N TYR A 250 19.80 -6.77 -9.42
CA TYR A 250 18.38 -7.14 -9.34
C TYR A 250 17.97 -8.17 -10.39
N ASP A 251 18.55 -8.10 -11.59
CA ASP A 251 18.18 -8.99 -12.70
C ASP A 251 18.67 -10.42 -12.45
N ASN A 252 19.79 -10.58 -11.74
CA ASN A 252 20.32 -11.86 -11.25
C ASN A 252 19.87 -12.20 -9.81
N ARG A 253 19.04 -11.33 -9.18
CA ARG A 253 18.50 -11.50 -7.82
C ARG A 253 19.57 -11.65 -6.75
N THR A 254 20.71 -10.98 -6.91
CA THR A 254 21.86 -11.07 -6.01
C THR A 254 22.29 -9.69 -5.52
N TYR A 255 22.93 -9.66 -4.37
CA TYR A 255 23.64 -8.48 -3.90
C TYR A 255 24.95 -8.89 -3.24
N ILE A 256 25.96 -8.02 -3.30
CA ILE A 256 27.19 -8.20 -2.55
C ILE A 256 27.47 -6.97 -1.69
N LYS A 257 28.12 -7.21 -0.54
CA LYS A 257 28.73 -6.16 0.29
C LYS A 257 30.10 -6.61 0.79
N GLU A 258 30.98 -5.65 1.01
CA GLU A 258 32.24 -5.87 1.73
C GLU A 258 31.93 -6.18 3.20
N ASP A 259 32.62 -7.17 3.77
CA ASP A 259 32.51 -7.62 5.15
C ASP A 259 33.85 -8.01 5.74
N ALA A 260 34.58 -7.02 6.27
CA ALA A 260 35.90 -7.20 6.86
C ALA A 260 36.92 -7.95 5.95
N GLY A 261 37.06 -7.47 4.72
CA GLY A 261 37.95 -8.05 3.71
C GLY A 261 37.39 -9.28 2.97
N LYS A 262 36.13 -9.62 3.24
CA LYS A 262 35.37 -10.71 2.61
C LYS A 262 34.22 -10.15 1.83
N ILE A 263 33.57 -10.96 1.01
CA ILE A 263 32.29 -10.65 0.36
C ILE A 263 31.20 -11.44 1.07
N LEU A 264 30.14 -10.74 1.50
CA LEU A 264 28.84 -11.32 1.75
C LEU A 264 28.04 -11.25 0.45
N LEU A 265 27.67 -12.41 -0.10
CA LEU A 265 26.78 -12.57 -1.26
C LEU A 265 25.43 -13.09 -0.78
N GLY A 266 24.37 -12.30 -0.93
CA GLY A 266 22.99 -12.71 -0.62
C GLY A 266 22.14 -12.78 -1.86
N ILE A 267 21.03 -13.50 -1.75
CA ILE A 267 20.09 -13.74 -2.85
C ILE A 267 18.65 -13.36 -2.46
N PHE A 268 17.81 -13.08 -3.47
CA PHE A 268 16.35 -12.91 -3.33
C PHE A 268 15.67 -13.81 -4.35
N GLU A 269 15.61 -15.08 -4.05
CA GLU A 269 15.13 -16.14 -4.94
C GLU A 269 13.67 -15.97 -5.37
N GLY A 270 13.38 -16.31 -6.63
CA GLY A 270 12.04 -16.12 -7.22
C GLY A 270 11.00 -17.16 -6.80
N ASN A 271 11.44 -18.24 -6.14
CA ASN A 271 10.59 -19.32 -5.60
C ASN A 271 11.10 -19.67 -4.21
N SER A 272 10.73 -18.88 -3.21
CA SER A 272 11.24 -19.06 -1.86
C SER A 272 10.66 -20.30 -1.17
N ILE A 273 11.38 -20.79 -0.17
CA ILE A 273 11.02 -21.97 0.61
C ILE A 273 10.32 -21.52 1.90
N PRO A 274 9.02 -21.86 2.10
CA PRO A 274 8.37 -21.61 3.38
C PRO A 274 9.06 -22.35 4.52
N ALA A 275 9.56 -21.63 5.53
CA ALA A 275 10.25 -22.21 6.65
C ALA A 275 9.29 -22.94 7.60
N PHE A 276 9.79 -23.94 8.32
CA PHE A 276 8.98 -24.73 9.29
C PHE A 276 7.72 -25.38 8.65
N ASP A 277 7.80 -25.74 7.38
CA ASP A 277 6.65 -26.20 6.59
C ASP A 277 5.94 -27.43 7.18
N LYS A 278 6.70 -28.36 7.80
CA LYS A 278 6.15 -29.58 8.42
C LYS A 278 5.28 -29.29 9.66
N THR A 279 5.67 -28.31 10.47
CA THR A 279 4.99 -27.99 11.74
C THR A 279 4.02 -26.81 11.61
N ASN A 280 4.18 -25.96 10.60
CA ASN A 280 3.49 -24.68 10.43
C ASN A 280 3.65 -23.71 11.61
N LYS A 281 4.63 -23.96 12.48
CA LYS A 281 4.91 -23.15 13.67
C LYS A 281 6.41 -22.95 13.84
N VAL A 282 6.77 -21.73 14.16
CA VAL A 282 8.13 -21.39 14.60
C VAL A 282 8.31 -21.94 16.02
N PRO A 283 9.33 -22.77 16.31
CA PRO A 283 9.58 -23.24 17.67
C PRO A 283 9.80 -22.07 18.64
N GLU A 284 9.31 -22.21 19.85
CA GLU A 284 9.43 -21.14 20.85
C GLU A 284 10.88 -20.94 21.32
N ASP A 285 11.69 -21.97 21.25
CA ASP A 285 13.11 -22.03 21.62
C ASP A 285 14.07 -21.76 20.43
N PHE A 286 13.56 -21.43 19.25
CA PHE A 286 14.37 -21.12 18.07
C PHE A 286 15.03 -19.73 18.25
N SER A 287 16.17 -19.68 18.91
CA SER A 287 16.95 -18.48 19.26
C SER A 287 18.33 -18.60 18.65
N PHE A 288 18.79 -17.57 17.92
CA PHE A 288 20.01 -17.63 17.13
C PHE A 288 20.10 -18.87 16.21
N GLY A 289 18.96 -19.32 15.73
CA GLY A 289 18.84 -20.56 14.97
C GLY A 289 19.19 -20.38 13.48
N GLU A 290 19.73 -21.42 12.90
CA GLU A 290 20.05 -21.55 11.46
C GLU A 290 19.39 -22.81 10.92
N PHE A 291 19.17 -22.86 9.61
CA PHE A 291 18.79 -24.08 8.88
C PHE A 291 20.02 -24.77 8.29
N PRO A 292 19.93 -26.05 7.93
CA PRO A 292 20.95 -26.72 7.13
C PRO A 292 21.24 -26.00 5.83
N GLU A 293 22.44 -26.15 5.32
CA GLU A 293 22.87 -25.64 4.03
C GLU A 293 22.00 -26.25 2.91
N ASN A 294 21.62 -25.42 1.93
CA ASN A 294 20.88 -25.83 0.74
C ASN A 294 21.57 -25.29 -0.52
N PHE A 295 22.66 -25.97 -0.88
CA PHE A 295 23.48 -25.57 -2.03
C PHE A 295 22.71 -25.69 -3.35
N ASP A 296 21.92 -26.75 -3.55
CA ASP A 296 21.16 -26.96 -4.77
C ASP A 296 20.21 -25.80 -5.07
N HIS A 297 19.60 -25.23 -4.02
CA HIS A 297 18.73 -24.05 -4.15
C HIS A 297 19.52 -22.76 -4.41
N PHE A 298 20.72 -22.65 -3.84
CA PHE A 298 21.59 -21.46 -3.93
C PHE A 298 22.39 -21.42 -5.25
N GLU A 299 22.80 -22.57 -5.79
CA GLU A 299 23.74 -22.72 -6.91
C GLU A 299 23.39 -21.88 -8.15
N PRO A 300 22.14 -21.81 -8.64
CA PRO A 300 21.81 -20.99 -9.82
C PRO A 300 22.17 -19.51 -9.65
N TYR A 301 21.96 -18.99 -8.45
CA TYR A 301 22.25 -17.59 -8.09
C TYR A 301 23.75 -17.38 -7.88
N LEU A 302 24.45 -18.36 -7.32
CA LEU A 302 25.91 -18.34 -7.19
C LEU A 302 26.57 -18.29 -8.57
N ASN A 303 26.13 -19.13 -9.50
CA ASN A 303 26.63 -19.15 -10.87
C ASN A 303 26.42 -17.81 -11.59
N ALA A 304 25.27 -17.18 -11.41
CA ALA A 304 25.00 -15.85 -11.92
C ALA A 304 25.91 -14.79 -11.26
N ALA A 305 26.11 -14.89 -9.94
CA ALA A 305 27.00 -14.00 -9.22
C ALA A 305 28.48 -14.16 -9.62
N VAL A 306 28.98 -15.38 -9.86
CA VAL A 306 30.32 -15.65 -10.37
C VAL A 306 30.53 -15.00 -11.73
N LYS A 307 29.55 -15.11 -12.64
CA LYS A 307 29.62 -14.43 -13.93
C LYS A 307 29.72 -12.92 -13.78
N ARG A 308 28.97 -12.34 -12.83
CA ARG A 308 28.95 -10.89 -12.54
C ARG A 308 30.18 -10.40 -11.78
N PHE A 309 30.69 -11.20 -10.86
CA PHE A 309 31.84 -10.93 -10.00
C PHE A 309 32.85 -12.05 -10.12
N PRO A 310 33.73 -12.05 -11.14
CA PRO A 310 34.63 -13.15 -11.42
C PRO A 310 35.58 -13.53 -10.26
N VAL A 311 35.82 -12.60 -9.34
CA VAL A 311 36.60 -12.87 -8.13
C VAL A 311 35.99 -13.98 -7.26
N LEU A 312 34.70 -14.25 -7.38
CA LEU A 312 34.01 -15.31 -6.65
C LEU A 312 34.35 -16.72 -7.16
N GLU A 313 34.85 -16.86 -8.40
CA GLU A 313 35.22 -18.17 -9.00
C GLU A 313 36.28 -18.91 -8.18
N THR A 314 37.21 -18.14 -7.62
CA THR A 314 38.31 -18.68 -6.84
C THR A 314 38.21 -18.43 -5.34
N ALA A 315 37.19 -17.70 -4.90
CA ALA A 315 36.98 -17.40 -3.49
C ALA A 315 36.41 -18.62 -2.75
N GLY A 316 37.06 -19.06 -1.69
CA GLY A 316 36.52 -20.08 -0.81
C GLY A 316 35.28 -19.58 -0.07
N ILE A 317 34.36 -20.46 0.29
CA ILE A 317 33.21 -20.17 1.14
C ILE A 317 33.57 -20.46 2.59
N ARG A 318 33.62 -19.43 3.42
CA ARG A 318 33.83 -19.53 4.86
C ARG A 318 32.57 -19.91 5.63
N LYS A 319 31.43 -19.37 5.23
CA LYS A 319 30.14 -19.61 5.86
C LYS A 319 29.04 -19.63 4.80
N PHE A 320 28.29 -20.70 4.80
CA PHE A 320 26.96 -20.71 4.21
C PHE A 320 25.94 -20.44 5.30
N PHE A 321 25.04 -19.50 5.09
CA PHE A 321 23.99 -19.17 6.05
C PHE A 321 22.62 -19.42 5.41
N SER A 322 21.77 -20.10 6.16
CA SER A 322 20.35 -20.22 5.89
C SER A 322 19.57 -19.95 7.16
N GLY A 323 18.66 -18.98 7.14
CA GLY A 323 17.88 -18.63 8.32
C GLY A 323 16.50 -18.10 7.95
N PRO A 324 15.54 -18.07 8.91
CA PRO A 324 14.18 -17.66 8.63
C PRO A 324 14.04 -16.14 8.67
N GLU A 325 13.36 -15.60 7.65
CA GLU A 325 12.86 -14.21 7.66
C GLU A 325 11.34 -14.19 7.47
N SER A 326 10.65 -13.18 8.04
CA SER A 326 9.20 -13.04 7.95
C SER A 326 8.76 -12.20 6.77
N PHE A 327 7.87 -12.77 5.94
CA PHE A 327 7.29 -12.11 4.77
C PHE A 327 5.78 -11.99 4.88
N THR A 328 5.26 -10.94 4.26
CA THR A 328 3.83 -10.63 4.14
C THR A 328 3.35 -10.90 2.72
N PRO A 329 2.03 -10.98 2.46
CA PRO A 329 1.52 -11.28 1.11
C PRO A 329 1.91 -10.29 0.01
N ASP A 330 2.22 -9.06 0.38
CA ASP A 330 2.48 -7.92 -0.53
C ASP A 330 3.84 -7.26 -0.31
N THR A 331 4.74 -7.93 0.43
CA THR A 331 6.08 -7.42 0.76
C THR A 331 6.12 -6.10 1.53
N ASN A 332 5.01 -5.66 2.08
CA ASN A 332 4.95 -4.46 2.92
C ASN A 332 4.82 -4.81 4.40
N THR A 333 5.41 -3.97 5.24
CA THR A 333 5.39 -4.10 6.71
C THR A 333 3.96 -4.10 7.27
N LEU A 334 3.75 -4.73 8.44
CA LEU A 334 2.48 -4.72 9.16
C LEU A 334 2.58 -3.77 10.37
N LEU A 335 1.85 -2.67 10.32
CA LEU A 335 1.76 -1.66 11.38
C LEU A 335 0.32 -1.40 11.81
N GLY A 336 0.16 -0.91 13.03
CA GLY A 336 -1.06 -0.28 13.52
C GLY A 336 -1.91 -1.14 14.42
N GLU A 337 -3.02 -0.56 14.89
CA GLU A 337 -3.98 -1.22 15.75
C GLU A 337 -4.78 -2.27 14.96
N VAL A 338 -4.87 -3.48 15.51
CA VAL A 338 -5.62 -4.59 14.90
C VAL A 338 -7.12 -4.40 15.10
N PRO A 339 -7.97 -4.82 14.14
CA PRO A 339 -9.41 -4.63 14.26
C PRO A 339 -10.11 -5.55 15.28
N GLU A 340 -9.49 -6.67 15.67
CA GLU A 340 -10.09 -7.69 16.53
C GLU A 340 -9.99 -7.36 18.03
N VAL A 341 -8.89 -6.72 18.46
CA VAL A 341 -8.60 -6.46 19.88
C VAL A 341 -8.16 -5.02 20.06
N LYS A 342 -8.96 -4.24 20.78
CA LYS A 342 -8.66 -2.82 21.04
C LYS A 342 -7.37 -2.65 21.85
N ASN A 343 -6.56 -1.64 21.48
CA ASN A 343 -5.27 -1.31 22.08
C ASN A 343 -4.18 -2.38 21.87
N PHE A 344 -4.39 -3.27 20.90
CA PHE A 344 -3.37 -4.20 20.44
C PHE A 344 -2.82 -3.72 19.12
N PHE A 345 -1.56 -3.28 19.14
CA PHE A 345 -0.82 -2.82 17.97
C PHE A 345 0.13 -3.90 17.49
N VAL A 346 0.38 -3.93 16.20
CA VAL A 346 1.41 -4.76 15.58
C VAL A 346 2.48 -3.90 14.94
N CYS A 347 3.71 -4.39 14.93
CA CYS A 347 4.85 -3.81 14.23
C CYS A 347 5.81 -4.94 13.85
N CYS A 348 5.52 -5.62 12.73
CA CYS A 348 6.19 -6.87 12.32
C CYS A 348 6.14 -7.06 10.80
N GLY A 349 6.69 -8.18 10.30
CA GLY A 349 6.67 -8.50 8.87
C GLY A 349 7.48 -7.49 8.03
N LEU A 350 8.76 -7.29 8.35
CA LEU A 350 9.59 -6.24 7.73
C LEU A 350 10.16 -6.64 6.36
N ASN A 351 9.94 -7.86 5.89
CA ASN A 351 10.31 -8.29 4.54
C ASN A 351 11.76 -7.92 4.17
N SER A 352 12.73 -8.35 4.97
CA SER A 352 14.17 -8.11 4.80
C SER A 352 14.65 -6.64 4.83
N ILE A 353 13.77 -5.68 5.17
CA ILE A 353 14.11 -4.24 5.23
C ILE A 353 14.14 -3.68 6.67
N GLY A 354 14.16 -4.56 7.69
CA GLY A 354 14.02 -4.16 9.10
C GLY A 354 15.10 -3.20 9.59
N ILE A 355 16.35 -3.41 9.22
CA ILE A 355 17.47 -2.55 9.63
C ILE A 355 17.37 -1.18 8.98
N GLY A 356 17.10 -1.12 7.67
CA GLY A 356 16.98 0.14 6.92
C GLY A 356 15.71 0.95 7.20
N SER A 357 14.72 0.37 7.91
CA SER A 357 13.43 1.03 8.17
C SER A 357 13.09 1.12 9.66
N GLY A 358 13.80 0.38 10.51
CA GLY A 358 13.43 0.16 11.92
C GLY A 358 13.27 1.43 12.74
N GLY A 359 14.12 2.44 12.55
CA GLY A 359 14.01 3.72 13.24
C GLY A 359 12.69 4.43 12.93
N GLY A 360 12.36 4.59 11.64
CA GLY A 360 11.17 5.29 11.21
C GLY A 360 9.88 4.50 11.46
N VAL A 361 9.92 3.18 11.29
CA VAL A 361 8.77 2.30 11.62
C VAL A 361 8.44 2.38 13.10
N GLY A 362 9.45 2.35 13.99
CA GLY A 362 9.23 2.53 15.42
C GLY A 362 8.67 3.91 15.79
N LYS A 363 9.14 4.97 15.13
CA LYS A 363 8.60 6.33 15.28
C LYS A 363 7.12 6.40 14.93
N VAL A 364 6.77 5.98 13.72
CA VAL A 364 5.40 6.02 13.22
C VAL A 364 4.47 5.19 14.10
N THR A 365 4.91 4.01 14.56
CA THR A 365 4.13 3.17 15.49
C THR A 365 3.87 3.90 16.82
N ALA A 366 4.87 4.54 17.39
CA ALA A 366 4.76 5.28 18.64
C ALA A 366 3.83 6.50 18.49
N GLU A 367 3.99 7.30 17.43
CA GLU A 367 3.13 8.45 17.12
C GLU A 367 1.68 8.02 16.92
N TRP A 368 1.45 6.95 16.13
CA TRP A 368 0.10 6.43 15.92
C TRP A 368 -0.56 5.98 17.21
N LEU A 369 0.17 5.24 18.04
CA LEU A 369 -0.35 4.77 19.32
C LEU A 369 -0.70 5.92 20.27
N ILE A 370 0.16 6.96 20.34
CA ILE A 370 -0.03 8.12 21.21
C ILE A 370 -1.20 8.99 20.73
N ASN A 371 -1.29 9.26 19.42
CA ASN A 371 -2.29 10.14 18.83
C ASN A 371 -3.61 9.41 18.51
N GLY A 372 -3.58 8.06 18.44
CA GLY A 372 -4.70 7.24 18.04
C GLY A 372 -5.00 7.25 16.53
N HIS A 373 -4.21 7.96 15.72
CA HIS A 373 -4.26 8.01 14.25
C HIS A 373 -2.89 8.39 13.70
N THR A 374 -2.75 8.34 12.39
CA THR A 374 -1.58 8.85 11.67
C THR A 374 -2.00 9.91 10.66
N ASN A 375 -1.13 10.88 10.39
CA ASN A 375 -1.30 11.88 9.35
C ASN A 375 -0.47 11.56 8.09
N ASP A 376 0.35 10.52 8.13
CA ASP A 376 1.13 10.05 6.99
C ASP A 376 0.32 9.06 6.14
N ASP A 377 0.54 9.05 4.84
CA ASP A 377 0.03 8.01 3.95
C ASP A 377 0.84 6.72 4.13
N ILE A 378 0.45 5.93 5.12
CA ILE A 378 1.04 4.63 5.43
C ILE A 378 0.05 3.47 5.22
N PHE A 379 -0.97 3.65 4.38
CA PHE A 379 -1.94 2.60 4.13
C PHE A 379 -1.30 1.30 3.66
N SER A 380 -0.26 1.37 2.84
CA SER A 380 0.51 0.19 2.41
C SER A 380 1.16 -0.59 3.57
N TYR A 381 1.28 0.01 4.76
CA TYR A 381 1.79 -0.63 5.97
C TYR A 381 0.70 -0.95 6.99
N ASP A 382 -0.49 -0.34 6.88
CA ASP A 382 -1.60 -0.60 7.82
C ASP A 382 -2.06 -2.06 7.74
N ILE A 383 -2.05 -2.79 8.86
CA ILE A 383 -2.51 -4.19 8.91
C ILE A 383 -3.94 -4.34 8.40
N LYS A 384 -4.76 -3.29 8.52
CA LYS A 384 -6.16 -3.27 8.08
C LYS A 384 -6.36 -3.24 6.55
N ARG A 385 -5.27 -3.22 5.75
CA ARG A 385 -5.35 -3.50 4.32
C ARG A 385 -5.66 -4.97 4.02
N PHE A 386 -5.44 -5.83 5.00
CA PHE A 386 -5.68 -7.27 4.90
C PHE A 386 -7.03 -7.70 5.51
N GLN A 387 -7.61 -8.72 4.90
CA GLN A 387 -8.77 -9.45 5.40
C GLN A 387 -8.33 -10.78 6.02
N LYS A 388 -9.19 -11.42 6.81
CA LYS A 388 -8.86 -12.66 7.53
C LYS A 388 -8.33 -13.80 6.65
N PHE A 389 -8.77 -13.91 5.40
CA PHE A 389 -8.33 -14.99 4.52
C PHE A 389 -6.84 -14.92 4.19
N HIS A 390 -6.22 -13.73 4.22
CA HIS A 390 -4.79 -13.57 3.97
C HIS A 390 -3.90 -14.25 5.02
N SER A 391 -4.44 -14.52 6.21
CA SER A 391 -3.74 -15.24 7.29
C SER A 391 -3.94 -16.75 7.25
N LYS A 392 -4.78 -17.29 6.34
CA LYS A 392 -4.94 -18.73 6.17
C LYS A 392 -3.63 -19.33 5.67
N LEU A 393 -3.26 -20.49 6.24
CA LEU A 393 -1.96 -21.11 5.95
C LEU A 393 -1.74 -21.40 4.47
N ASP A 394 -2.74 -21.98 3.81
CA ASP A 394 -2.64 -22.32 2.38
C ASP A 394 -2.41 -21.06 1.53
N PHE A 395 -3.12 -19.97 1.84
CA PHE A 395 -2.96 -18.70 1.17
C PHE A 395 -1.56 -18.13 1.38
N ILE A 396 -1.14 -17.96 2.65
CA ILE A 396 0.11 -17.25 2.96
C ILE A 396 1.33 -18.05 2.53
N LYS A 397 1.35 -19.37 2.69
CA LYS A 397 2.47 -20.23 2.27
C LYS A 397 2.65 -20.26 0.77
N ASP A 398 1.57 -20.30 0.00
CA ASP A 398 1.64 -20.21 -1.45
C ASP A 398 2.12 -18.83 -1.92
N ARG A 399 1.60 -17.75 -1.32
CA ARG A 399 1.96 -16.38 -1.66
C ARG A 399 3.42 -16.04 -1.34
N ILE A 400 4.00 -16.53 -0.24
CA ILE A 400 5.38 -16.20 0.13
C ILE A 400 6.40 -16.80 -0.85
N LYS A 401 6.06 -17.90 -1.54
CA LYS A 401 6.93 -18.43 -2.61
C LYS A 401 7.26 -17.37 -3.66
N GLU A 402 6.35 -16.45 -3.90
CA GLU A 402 6.50 -15.35 -4.84
C GLU A 402 7.04 -14.07 -4.16
N SER A 403 6.53 -13.76 -2.95
CA SER A 403 6.75 -12.46 -2.28
C SER A 403 8.22 -12.14 -2.02
N LEU A 404 9.02 -13.10 -1.56
CA LEU A 404 10.44 -12.86 -1.28
C LEU A 404 11.16 -12.41 -2.56
N GLY A 405 10.95 -13.13 -3.63
CA GLY A 405 11.56 -12.81 -4.93
C GLY A 405 11.08 -11.50 -5.55
N ASP A 406 9.90 -11.03 -5.17
CA ASP A 406 9.35 -9.76 -5.67
C ASP A 406 10.17 -8.55 -5.20
N LEU A 407 10.93 -8.66 -4.10
CA LEU A 407 11.81 -7.58 -3.63
C LEU A 407 12.93 -7.26 -4.64
N TYR A 408 13.38 -8.24 -5.41
CA TYR A 408 14.39 -8.08 -6.48
C TYR A 408 13.80 -8.28 -7.88
N GLY A 409 12.56 -8.73 -7.97
CA GLY A 409 11.83 -8.83 -9.23
C GLY A 409 11.65 -7.46 -9.91
N MET A 410 11.19 -7.49 -11.16
CA MET A 410 10.77 -6.25 -11.84
C MET A 410 9.51 -5.70 -11.18
N HIS A 411 9.52 -4.42 -10.79
CA HIS A 411 8.37 -3.72 -10.23
C HIS A 411 7.53 -3.09 -11.35
N TRP A 412 7.07 -3.97 -12.27
CA TRP A 412 6.25 -3.50 -13.38
C TRP A 412 5.00 -2.76 -12.94
N PRO A 413 4.61 -1.69 -13.62
CA PRO A 413 3.29 -1.10 -13.45
C PRO A 413 2.19 -2.15 -13.65
N PHE A 414 1.14 -2.07 -12.84
CA PHE A 414 -0.03 -2.97 -12.90
C PHE A 414 0.25 -4.45 -12.66
N LYS A 415 1.42 -4.81 -12.15
CA LYS A 415 1.82 -6.20 -11.87
C LYS A 415 0.79 -6.89 -10.98
N GLN A 416 0.40 -8.10 -11.37
CA GLN A 416 -0.49 -8.99 -10.62
C GLN A 416 0.29 -10.18 -10.07
N HIS A 417 -0.05 -10.59 -8.84
CA HIS A 417 0.48 -11.82 -8.28
C HIS A 417 -0.04 -13.05 -9.04
N LYS A 418 0.79 -14.08 -9.14
CA LYS A 418 0.47 -15.36 -9.80
C LYS A 418 -0.03 -16.42 -8.83
N THR A 419 0.44 -16.39 -7.59
CA THR A 419 0.07 -17.31 -6.51
C THR A 419 -1.20 -16.88 -5.81
N SER A 420 -1.84 -17.78 -5.08
CA SER A 420 -3.02 -17.56 -4.24
C SER A 420 -4.14 -16.80 -4.98
N ARG A 421 -4.45 -17.24 -6.21
CA ARG A 421 -5.51 -16.71 -7.06
C ARG A 421 -6.83 -17.42 -6.79
N ASN A 422 -7.93 -16.89 -7.32
CA ASN A 422 -9.28 -17.44 -7.26
C ASN A 422 -9.82 -17.63 -5.83
N ILE A 423 -9.42 -16.77 -4.88
CA ILE A 423 -9.92 -16.83 -3.49
C ILE A 423 -11.40 -16.48 -3.41
N LYS A 424 -11.83 -15.46 -4.17
CA LYS A 424 -13.24 -15.10 -4.35
C LYS A 424 -13.52 -14.92 -5.83
N THR A 425 -14.45 -15.71 -6.34
CA THR A 425 -14.96 -15.60 -7.71
C THR A 425 -16.43 -15.21 -7.66
N LEU A 426 -16.89 -14.50 -8.69
CA LEU A 426 -18.27 -14.06 -8.81
C LEU A 426 -19.14 -15.14 -9.48
N PRO A 427 -20.48 -15.16 -9.28
CA PRO A 427 -21.34 -16.15 -9.93
C PRO A 427 -21.27 -16.15 -11.46
N HIS A 428 -20.91 -15.01 -12.06
CA HIS A 428 -20.74 -14.83 -13.51
C HIS A 428 -19.26 -14.84 -13.96
N HIS A 429 -18.33 -15.34 -13.12
CA HIS A 429 -16.91 -15.35 -13.41
C HIS A 429 -16.55 -16.06 -14.73
N GLU A 430 -17.15 -17.23 -14.98
CA GLU A 430 -16.92 -17.96 -16.23
C GLU A 430 -17.46 -17.22 -17.47
N ASN A 431 -18.55 -16.47 -17.30
CA ASN A 431 -19.05 -15.60 -18.38
C ASN A 431 -18.01 -14.52 -18.72
N LEU A 432 -17.45 -13.84 -17.69
CA LEU A 432 -16.41 -12.82 -17.89
C LEU A 432 -15.17 -13.42 -18.57
N LYS A 433 -14.72 -14.59 -18.14
CA LYS A 433 -13.61 -15.32 -18.74
C LYS A 433 -13.85 -15.65 -20.22
N ASN A 434 -15.05 -16.11 -20.56
CA ASN A 434 -15.44 -16.42 -21.95
C ASN A 434 -15.49 -15.15 -22.82
N PHE A 435 -15.70 -13.97 -22.23
CA PHE A 435 -15.60 -12.67 -22.93
C PHE A 435 -14.15 -12.15 -22.98
N GLY A 436 -13.14 -12.92 -22.58
CA GLY A 436 -11.75 -12.53 -22.65
C GLY A 436 -11.29 -11.60 -21.51
N ALA A 437 -11.88 -11.70 -20.32
CA ALA A 437 -11.45 -10.92 -19.17
C ALA A 437 -10.03 -11.29 -18.73
N CYS A 438 -9.14 -10.32 -18.64
CA CYS A 438 -7.90 -10.39 -17.89
C CYS A 438 -8.15 -9.95 -16.45
N PHE A 439 -7.83 -10.82 -15.47
CA PHE A 439 -8.18 -10.59 -14.08
C PHE A 439 -7.03 -10.03 -13.25
N GLY A 440 -7.38 -9.13 -12.32
CA GLY A 440 -6.57 -8.73 -11.19
C GLY A 440 -7.32 -8.96 -9.87
N VAL A 441 -6.63 -8.88 -8.73
CA VAL A 441 -7.22 -9.15 -7.42
C VAL A 441 -7.49 -7.85 -6.67
N SER A 442 -8.70 -7.71 -6.13
CA SER A 442 -9.06 -6.62 -5.21
C SER A 442 -9.96 -7.15 -4.09
N GLY A 443 -9.56 -6.96 -2.83
CA GLY A 443 -10.30 -7.47 -1.67
C GLY A 443 -10.51 -9.00 -1.70
N GLY A 444 -9.65 -9.72 -2.40
CA GLY A 444 -9.74 -11.17 -2.63
C GLY A 444 -10.58 -11.59 -3.83
N TYR A 445 -11.30 -10.66 -4.46
CA TYR A 445 -12.07 -10.93 -5.68
C TYR A 445 -11.20 -10.90 -6.91
N GLU A 446 -11.38 -11.88 -7.79
CA GLU A 446 -10.95 -11.81 -9.19
C GLU A 446 -11.82 -10.81 -9.92
N ARG A 447 -11.24 -9.70 -10.34
CA ARG A 447 -11.94 -8.56 -10.97
C ARG A 447 -11.39 -8.32 -12.37
N PRO A 448 -12.24 -8.12 -13.40
CA PRO A 448 -11.77 -7.76 -14.73
C PRO A 448 -10.97 -6.45 -14.70
N MET A 449 -9.75 -6.50 -15.22
CA MET A 449 -8.90 -5.31 -15.40
C MET A 449 -9.09 -4.72 -16.80
N TRP A 450 -9.27 -5.58 -17.80
CA TRP A 450 -9.55 -5.26 -19.19
C TRP A 450 -10.06 -6.51 -19.91
N PHE A 451 -10.65 -6.35 -21.10
CA PHE A 451 -11.15 -7.46 -21.93
C PHE A 451 -10.35 -7.56 -23.22
N ALA A 452 -9.78 -8.73 -23.50
CA ALA A 452 -9.00 -8.97 -24.69
C ALA A 452 -9.85 -8.84 -25.96
N LEU A 453 -9.36 -8.10 -26.93
CA LEU A 453 -9.95 -8.04 -28.27
C LEU A 453 -9.75 -9.37 -29.01
N ASP A 454 -10.58 -9.62 -30.02
CA ASP A 454 -10.54 -10.86 -30.81
C ASP A 454 -9.12 -11.21 -31.27
N GLY A 455 -8.74 -12.46 -31.04
CA GLY A 455 -7.42 -12.99 -31.39
C GLY A 455 -6.28 -12.59 -30.44
N LYS A 456 -6.54 -11.81 -29.36
CA LYS A 456 -5.55 -11.44 -28.35
C LYS A 456 -5.69 -12.30 -27.09
N LYS A 457 -4.59 -12.50 -26.38
CA LYS A 457 -4.59 -13.17 -25.09
C LYS A 457 -5.00 -12.22 -23.96
N ALA A 458 -5.78 -12.73 -23.01
CA ALA A 458 -6.18 -12.02 -21.79
C ALA A 458 -5.09 -12.13 -20.71
N GLU A 459 -3.89 -11.70 -21.03
CA GLU A 459 -2.70 -11.77 -20.16
C GLU A 459 -1.90 -10.47 -20.25
N TYR A 460 -1.28 -10.04 -19.13
CA TYR A 460 -0.41 -8.88 -19.12
C TYR A 460 0.96 -9.18 -19.77
N GLU A 461 1.34 -8.33 -20.72
CA GLU A 461 2.73 -8.15 -21.16
C GLU A 461 3.24 -6.84 -20.53
N TYR A 462 4.01 -6.97 -19.46
CA TYR A 462 4.41 -5.82 -18.65
C TYR A 462 5.47 -4.95 -19.33
N SER A 463 5.29 -3.62 -19.21
CA SER A 463 6.18 -2.60 -19.77
C SER A 463 6.16 -1.33 -18.92
N TYR A 464 7.22 -0.52 -18.97
CA TYR A 464 7.21 0.86 -18.49
C TYR A 464 6.80 1.88 -19.56
N ASN A 465 6.43 1.40 -20.75
CA ASN A 465 6.02 2.23 -21.88
C ASN A 465 4.62 1.82 -22.36
N TYR A 466 4.48 1.44 -23.63
CA TYR A 466 3.21 0.98 -24.19
C TYR A 466 2.71 -0.29 -23.51
N GLN A 467 1.44 -0.29 -23.12
CA GLN A 467 0.80 -1.41 -22.46
C GLN A 467 0.00 -2.25 -23.45
N ASN A 468 0.11 -3.59 -23.39
CA ASN A 468 -0.61 -4.48 -24.30
C ASN A 468 -2.14 -4.41 -24.17
N TRP A 469 -2.64 -3.91 -23.03
CA TRP A 469 -4.07 -3.70 -22.78
C TRP A 469 -4.60 -2.35 -23.29
N PHE A 470 -3.76 -1.41 -23.78
CA PHE A 470 -4.21 -0.10 -24.28
C PHE A 470 -5.26 -0.19 -25.38
N PRO A 471 -5.15 -1.07 -26.40
CA PRO A 471 -6.21 -1.18 -27.41
C PRO A 471 -7.56 -1.63 -26.84
N SER A 472 -7.54 -2.49 -25.83
CA SER A 472 -8.77 -2.91 -25.12
C SER A 472 -9.39 -1.78 -24.33
N ALA A 473 -8.59 -1.06 -23.54
CA ALA A 473 -9.05 0.10 -22.77
C ALA A 473 -9.55 1.24 -23.68
N GLU A 474 -8.91 1.46 -24.83
CA GLU A 474 -9.38 2.39 -25.87
C GLU A 474 -10.77 2.00 -26.35
N HIS A 475 -10.95 0.73 -26.75
CA HIS A 475 -12.27 0.21 -27.17
C HIS A 475 -13.31 0.39 -26.09
N GLU A 476 -13.02 -0.02 -24.86
CA GLU A 476 -13.92 0.05 -23.70
C GLU A 476 -14.33 1.48 -23.36
N THR A 477 -13.37 2.43 -23.32
CA THR A 477 -13.65 3.83 -22.98
C THR A 477 -14.44 4.54 -24.09
N ILE A 478 -14.03 4.38 -25.34
CA ILE A 478 -14.71 5.00 -26.49
C ILE A 478 -16.13 4.42 -26.64
N ASN A 479 -16.29 3.09 -26.48
CA ASN A 479 -17.61 2.47 -26.55
C ASN A 479 -18.54 2.94 -25.42
N THR A 480 -18.02 3.08 -24.21
CA THR A 480 -18.80 3.59 -23.08
C THR A 480 -19.31 5.02 -23.32
N VAL A 481 -18.49 5.90 -23.90
CA VAL A 481 -18.87 7.28 -24.21
C VAL A 481 -19.91 7.35 -25.34
N LYS A 482 -19.84 6.43 -26.32
CA LYS A 482 -20.74 6.42 -27.49
C LYS A 482 -22.01 5.59 -27.28
N ASN A 483 -21.94 4.55 -26.49
CA ASN A 483 -22.96 3.52 -26.33
C ASN A 483 -23.21 3.16 -24.86
N VAL A 484 -22.77 1.95 -24.44
CA VAL A 484 -22.92 1.44 -23.06
C VAL A 484 -21.71 0.61 -22.65
N GLY A 485 -21.15 0.92 -21.48
CA GLY A 485 -20.18 0.07 -20.79
C GLY A 485 -20.81 -0.62 -19.57
N LEU A 486 -20.50 -1.90 -19.38
CA LEU A 486 -20.85 -2.68 -18.20
C LEU A 486 -19.61 -2.94 -17.36
N PHE A 487 -19.57 -2.40 -16.17
CA PHE A 487 -18.46 -2.49 -15.22
C PHE A 487 -18.85 -3.35 -14.01
N ASP A 488 -17.99 -4.26 -13.61
CA ASP A 488 -18.17 -5.02 -12.37
C ASP A 488 -17.62 -4.23 -11.16
N LEU A 489 -18.53 -3.69 -10.36
CA LEU A 489 -18.22 -2.91 -9.15
C LEU A 489 -18.39 -3.73 -7.86
N THR A 490 -18.60 -5.05 -7.97
CA THR A 490 -18.89 -5.94 -6.85
C THR A 490 -17.85 -5.87 -5.72
N PRO A 491 -16.53 -5.73 -5.96
CA PRO A 491 -15.55 -5.65 -4.89
C PRO A 491 -15.66 -4.44 -3.95
N PHE A 492 -16.36 -3.35 -4.36
CA PHE A 492 -16.58 -2.20 -3.46
C PHE A 492 -17.22 -2.63 -2.15
N SER A 493 -16.73 -2.08 -1.05
CA SER A 493 -17.23 -2.38 0.29
C SER A 493 -18.63 -1.84 0.51
N LYS A 494 -19.49 -2.64 1.10
CA LYS A 494 -20.90 -2.30 1.40
C LYS A 494 -21.21 -2.62 2.86
N PHE A 495 -21.52 -1.57 3.63
CA PHE A 495 -21.88 -1.72 5.03
C PHE A 495 -23.28 -1.19 5.25
N GLU A 496 -24.05 -1.83 6.13
CA GLU A 496 -25.38 -1.36 6.49
C GLU A 496 -25.48 -1.08 7.99
N ILE A 497 -26.30 -0.07 8.29
CA ILE A 497 -26.61 0.37 9.65
C ILE A 497 -28.12 0.53 9.72
N LYS A 498 -28.74 -0.19 10.66
CA LYS A 498 -30.18 -0.08 10.94
C LYS A 498 -30.39 0.25 12.40
N SER A 499 -30.78 1.49 12.67
CA SER A 499 -31.02 2.01 14.02
C SER A 499 -31.67 3.39 13.97
N ASP A 500 -32.51 3.73 14.92
CA ASP A 500 -33.10 5.08 15.06
C ASP A 500 -32.03 6.16 15.28
N LYS A 501 -30.84 5.78 15.78
CA LYS A 501 -29.68 6.66 15.94
C LYS A 501 -28.77 6.73 14.71
N ALA A 502 -29.00 5.89 13.66
CA ALA A 502 -28.09 5.75 12.53
C ALA A 502 -27.77 7.07 11.85
N HIS A 503 -28.79 7.88 11.58
CA HIS A 503 -28.62 9.20 10.99
C HIS A 503 -27.75 10.13 11.85
N GLN A 504 -28.00 10.19 13.16
CA GLN A 504 -27.25 11.03 14.09
C GLN A 504 -25.77 10.59 14.17
N GLU A 505 -25.51 9.30 14.22
CA GLU A 505 -24.13 8.75 14.26
C GLU A 505 -23.37 9.04 12.95
N LEU A 506 -24.03 8.88 11.80
CA LEU A 506 -23.44 9.26 10.51
C LEU A 506 -23.12 10.75 10.42
N GLN A 507 -23.98 11.61 11.00
CA GLN A 507 -23.70 13.04 11.08
C GLN A 507 -22.44 13.37 11.87
N LYS A 508 -22.04 12.56 12.86
CA LYS A 508 -20.82 12.78 13.68
C LYS A 508 -19.54 12.43 12.94
N ILE A 509 -19.58 11.50 11.98
CA ILE A 509 -18.36 10.99 11.32
C ILE A 509 -18.19 11.48 9.87
N CYS A 510 -19.27 11.87 9.20
CA CYS A 510 -19.23 12.35 7.82
C CYS A 510 -19.12 13.87 7.75
N THR A 511 -18.40 14.40 6.76
CA THR A 511 -18.24 15.85 6.55
C THR A 511 -19.47 16.48 5.89
N ALA A 512 -20.16 15.75 5.01
CA ALA A 512 -21.38 16.22 4.36
C ALA A 512 -22.59 16.10 5.30
N ASN A 513 -23.64 16.82 4.98
CA ASN A 513 -24.95 16.69 5.63
C ASN A 513 -25.67 15.46 5.06
N ILE A 514 -25.65 14.36 5.79
CA ILE A 514 -26.34 13.12 5.40
C ILE A 514 -27.84 13.35 5.40
N LYS A 515 -28.50 12.96 4.32
CA LYS A 515 -29.95 13.13 4.16
C LYS A 515 -30.70 11.93 4.75
N ASN A 516 -31.75 12.22 5.49
CA ASN A 516 -32.66 11.19 6.07
C ASN A 516 -33.95 11.02 5.20
N GLU A 517 -33.78 11.14 3.92
CA GLU A 517 -34.82 10.93 2.93
C GLU A 517 -34.53 9.65 2.16
N PRO A 518 -35.45 8.63 2.15
CA PRO A 518 -35.21 7.39 1.42
C PRO A 518 -34.86 7.66 -0.05
N GLY A 519 -33.84 6.96 -0.53
CA GLY A 519 -33.33 7.09 -1.88
C GLY A 519 -32.32 8.21 -2.10
N LYS A 520 -31.93 8.99 -1.09
CA LYS A 520 -30.86 9.99 -1.25
C LYS A 520 -29.47 9.36 -1.10
N CYS A 521 -28.60 9.68 -2.06
CA CYS A 521 -27.19 9.34 -2.05
C CYS A 521 -26.36 10.58 -1.76
N VAL A 522 -25.42 10.49 -0.82
CA VAL A 522 -24.57 11.62 -0.40
C VAL A 522 -23.11 11.17 -0.46
N TYR A 523 -22.34 11.80 -1.36
CA TYR A 523 -20.89 11.66 -1.40
C TYR A 523 -20.27 12.46 -0.23
N THR A 524 -19.36 11.85 0.51
CA THR A 524 -18.81 12.43 1.74
C THR A 524 -17.44 11.82 2.09
N HIS A 525 -16.73 12.48 3.01
CA HIS A 525 -15.50 11.98 3.61
C HIS A 525 -15.67 11.75 5.10
N MET A 526 -14.88 10.82 5.63
CA MET A 526 -14.56 10.72 7.05
C MET A 526 -13.15 11.23 7.28
N LEU A 527 -12.91 11.90 8.39
CA LEU A 527 -11.64 12.53 8.72
C LEU A 527 -11.04 11.94 9.99
N ASN A 528 -9.72 12.11 10.11
CA ASN A 528 -9.06 12.02 11.40
C ASN A 528 -9.25 13.33 12.21
N PRO A 529 -8.90 13.36 13.51
CA PRO A 529 -9.03 14.56 14.34
C PRO A 529 -8.28 15.79 13.82
N ASP A 530 -7.21 15.60 13.03
CA ASP A 530 -6.38 16.66 12.46
C ASP A 530 -6.88 17.17 11.09
N GLY A 531 -7.96 16.57 10.57
CA GLY A 531 -8.62 16.98 9.34
C GLY A 531 -8.14 16.29 8.08
N GLY A 532 -7.27 15.27 8.19
CA GLY A 532 -6.84 14.41 7.09
C GLY A 532 -7.96 13.45 6.63
N ILE A 533 -8.01 13.15 5.33
CA ILE A 533 -9.07 12.33 4.73
C ILE A 533 -8.83 10.86 5.02
N GLU A 534 -9.60 10.28 5.94
CA GLU A 534 -9.52 8.87 6.32
C GLU A 534 -10.29 7.94 5.39
N ALA A 535 -11.41 8.37 4.88
CA ALA A 535 -12.21 7.56 3.96
C ALA A 535 -12.97 8.45 2.97
N ASP A 536 -13.14 7.92 1.78
CA ASP A 536 -13.91 8.45 0.66
C ASP A 536 -15.07 7.49 0.38
N LEU A 537 -16.31 7.97 0.49
CA LEU A 537 -17.46 7.09 0.50
C LEU A 537 -18.77 7.76 0.08
N THR A 538 -19.74 6.93 -0.26
CA THR A 538 -21.13 7.33 -0.49
C THR A 538 -22.03 6.74 0.60
N VAL A 539 -22.84 7.60 1.21
CA VAL A 539 -23.89 7.17 2.15
C VAL A 539 -25.24 7.25 1.45
N VAL A 540 -26.01 6.16 1.52
CA VAL A 540 -27.31 6.03 0.90
C VAL A 540 -28.36 5.79 1.97
N CYS A 541 -29.42 6.59 1.99
CA CYS A 541 -30.57 6.39 2.84
C CYS A 541 -31.51 5.35 2.18
N LEU A 542 -31.57 4.15 2.75
CA LEU A 542 -32.48 3.09 2.28
C LEU A 542 -33.90 3.28 2.86
N ASP A 543 -33.95 3.73 4.13
CA ASP A 543 -35.15 4.08 4.87
C ASP A 543 -34.79 5.06 5.98
N SER A 544 -35.73 5.67 6.67
CA SER A 544 -35.56 6.68 7.72
C SER A 544 -34.55 6.31 8.83
N ASN A 545 -34.41 5.02 9.10
CA ASN A 545 -33.46 4.46 10.09
C ASN A 545 -32.48 3.42 9.53
N HIS A 546 -32.38 3.31 8.19
CA HIS A 546 -31.59 2.31 7.50
C HIS A 546 -30.71 2.96 6.43
N PHE A 547 -29.39 2.84 6.58
CA PHE A 547 -28.40 3.45 5.69
C PHE A 547 -27.43 2.41 5.18
N ARG A 548 -26.98 2.58 3.93
CA ARG A 548 -25.88 1.85 3.33
C ARG A 548 -24.71 2.78 3.10
N ILE A 549 -23.50 2.31 3.45
CA ILE A 549 -22.23 2.98 3.19
C ILE A 549 -21.50 2.18 2.13
N ILE A 550 -21.01 2.86 1.09
CA ILE A 550 -20.23 2.26 0.01
C ILE A 550 -18.87 2.92 0.00
N SER A 551 -17.81 2.13 0.05
CA SER A 551 -16.43 2.62 0.03
C SER A 551 -15.52 1.71 -0.81
N SER A 552 -14.23 2.05 -0.91
CA SER A 552 -13.25 1.31 -1.70
C SER A 552 -13.13 -0.17 -1.28
N ALA A 553 -12.89 -1.04 -2.24
CA ALA A 553 -12.62 -2.46 -2.01
C ALA A 553 -11.36 -2.70 -1.17
N ALA A 554 -10.32 -1.89 -1.39
CA ALA A 554 -9.02 -2.01 -0.72
C ALA A 554 -9.07 -1.61 0.76
N THR A 555 -9.97 -0.68 1.13
CA THR A 555 -10.03 -0.11 2.48
C THR A 555 -11.08 -0.76 3.40
N ARG A 556 -11.69 -1.89 2.98
CA ARG A 556 -12.82 -2.56 3.67
C ARG A 556 -12.63 -2.66 5.19
N GLU A 557 -11.54 -3.25 5.67
CA GLU A 557 -11.32 -3.43 7.11
C GLU A 557 -10.94 -2.11 7.80
N ARG A 558 -10.25 -1.23 7.11
CA ARG A 558 -9.87 0.09 7.60
C ARG A 558 -11.09 1.01 7.80
N ASP A 559 -11.95 1.09 6.82
CA ASP A 559 -13.16 1.92 6.90
C ASP A 559 -14.13 1.37 7.94
N LYS A 560 -14.31 0.05 7.97
CA LYS A 560 -15.11 -0.63 9.01
C LYS A 560 -14.58 -0.35 10.42
N PHE A 561 -13.25 -0.37 10.59
CA PHE A 561 -12.61 -0.05 11.86
C PHE A 561 -12.83 1.42 12.25
N HIS A 562 -12.64 2.35 11.31
CA HIS A 562 -12.83 3.79 11.55
C HIS A 562 -14.28 4.11 11.95
N ILE A 563 -15.26 3.56 11.23
CA ILE A 563 -16.68 3.71 11.57
C ILE A 563 -16.96 3.20 12.99
N LYS A 564 -16.54 1.97 13.30
CA LYS A 564 -16.77 1.35 14.62
C LYS A 564 -16.06 2.10 15.76
N LYS A 565 -14.93 2.74 15.49
CA LYS A 565 -14.18 3.51 16.50
C LYS A 565 -15.00 4.67 17.06
N TYR A 566 -15.81 5.32 16.24
CA TYR A 566 -16.55 6.53 16.58
C TYR A 566 -18.04 6.33 16.80
N PHE A 567 -18.58 5.18 16.40
CA PHE A 567 -19.99 4.85 16.66
C PHE A 567 -20.25 4.47 18.11
N SER A 568 -21.46 4.77 18.56
CA SER A 568 -21.98 4.28 19.84
C SER A 568 -22.00 2.74 19.84
N LYS A 569 -21.66 2.12 20.96
CA LYS A 569 -21.49 0.65 21.08
C LYS A 569 -22.76 -0.16 20.80
N ASP A 570 -23.92 0.46 20.92
CA ASP A 570 -25.23 -0.13 20.64
C ASP A 570 -25.59 -0.16 19.15
N ILE A 571 -24.78 0.51 18.29
CA ILE A 571 -24.97 0.50 16.84
C ILE A 571 -24.22 -0.66 16.20
N LYS A 572 -24.97 -1.53 15.51
CA LYS A 572 -24.39 -2.63 14.74
C LYS A 572 -24.11 -2.21 13.30
N LEU A 573 -22.83 -2.25 12.91
CA LEU A 573 -22.40 -2.14 11.53
C LEU A 573 -22.34 -3.54 10.92
N ILE A 574 -23.14 -3.77 9.87
CA ILE A 574 -23.26 -5.06 9.16
C ILE A 574 -22.48 -4.94 7.87
N ASP A 575 -21.55 -5.82 7.65
CA ASP A 575 -20.78 -5.91 6.41
C ASP A 575 -21.50 -6.87 5.45
N ILE A 576 -22.07 -6.33 4.39
CA ILE A 576 -22.83 -7.06 3.35
C ILE A 576 -22.08 -7.09 2.02
N THR A 577 -20.76 -6.85 2.05
CA THR A 577 -19.95 -6.76 0.83
C THR A 577 -20.06 -8.02 -0.02
N ASP A 578 -20.04 -9.18 0.61
CA ASP A 578 -20.04 -10.46 -0.08
C ASP A 578 -21.48 -10.96 -0.43
N ASP A 579 -22.53 -10.25 -0.01
CA ASP A 579 -23.93 -10.62 -0.25
C ASP A 579 -24.49 -10.04 -1.55
N LEU A 580 -23.88 -8.97 -2.08
CA LEU A 580 -24.38 -8.22 -3.24
C LEU A 580 -23.34 -8.11 -4.36
N CYS A 581 -23.71 -8.50 -5.58
CA CYS A 581 -23.02 -8.04 -6.78
C CYS A 581 -23.47 -6.63 -7.17
N VAL A 582 -22.55 -5.86 -7.79
CA VAL A 582 -22.86 -4.49 -8.25
C VAL A 582 -22.45 -4.35 -9.70
N PHE A 583 -23.42 -4.06 -10.56
CA PHE A 583 -23.21 -3.79 -11.98
C PHE A 583 -23.34 -2.30 -12.27
N GLY A 584 -22.25 -1.69 -12.73
CA GLY A 584 -22.23 -0.32 -13.22
C GLY A 584 -22.59 -0.30 -14.71
N LEU A 585 -23.73 0.24 -15.05
CA LEU A 585 -24.19 0.37 -16.43
C LEU A 585 -24.11 1.84 -16.84
N PHE A 586 -23.09 2.21 -17.62
CA PHE A 586 -22.74 3.59 -17.91
C PHE A 586 -22.69 3.87 -19.42
N GLY A 587 -23.04 5.07 -19.81
CA GLY A 587 -23.03 5.56 -21.18
C GLY A 587 -24.39 6.13 -21.62
N PRO A 588 -24.46 6.88 -22.74
CA PRO A 588 -25.66 7.60 -23.16
C PRO A 588 -26.86 6.68 -23.45
N LYS A 589 -26.62 5.42 -23.86
CA LYS A 589 -27.70 4.45 -24.13
C LYS A 589 -28.04 3.58 -22.92
N SER A 590 -27.44 3.81 -21.74
CA SER A 590 -27.71 3.00 -20.54
C SER A 590 -29.16 3.08 -20.09
N ARG A 591 -29.79 4.26 -20.22
CA ARG A 591 -31.21 4.45 -19.91
C ARG A 591 -32.11 3.65 -20.84
N ASP A 592 -31.84 3.65 -22.13
CA ASP A 592 -32.66 2.95 -23.10
C ASP A 592 -32.53 1.44 -22.93
N LEU A 593 -31.31 0.95 -22.69
CA LEU A 593 -31.08 -0.45 -22.37
C LEU A 593 -31.89 -0.89 -21.14
N ILE A 594 -31.77 -0.17 -20.01
CA ILE A 594 -32.43 -0.59 -18.76
C ILE A 594 -33.96 -0.57 -18.88
N LYS A 595 -34.52 0.31 -19.71
CA LYS A 595 -35.97 0.34 -20.03
C LYS A 595 -36.47 -0.92 -20.75
N THR A 596 -35.58 -1.66 -21.45
CA THR A 596 -35.98 -2.91 -22.13
C THR A 596 -36.12 -4.08 -21.15
N ILE A 597 -35.50 -4.00 -19.97
CA ILE A 597 -35.50 -5.06 -18.95
C ILE A 597 -36.26 -4.68 -17.68
N CYS A 598 -36.67 -3.42 -17.54
CA CYS A 598 -37.34 -2.90 -16.34
C CYS A 598 -38.45 -1.90 -16.69
N LYS A 599 -39.61 -2.08 -16.07
CA LYS A 599 -40.79 -1.21 -16.27
C LYS A 599 -40.75 0.09 -15.44
N ALA A 600 -39.75 0.26 -14.58
CA ALA A 600 -39.62 1.47 -13.74
C ALA A 600 -39.36 2.71 -14.62
N ASN A 601 -39.79 3.88 -14.15
CA ASN A 601 -39.53 5.14 -14.85
C ASN A 601 -38.12 5.64 -14.59
N PHE A 602 -37.31 5.80 -15.64
CA PHE A 602 -35.90 6.25 -15.59
C PHE A 602 -35.72 7.68 -16.12
N GLU A 603 -36.79 8.43 -16.37
CA GLU A 603 -36.70 9.83 -16.80
C GLU A 603 -36.06 10.71 -15.73
N ASN A 604 -35.38 11.79 -16.15
CA ASN A 604 -34.57 12.63 -15.28
C ASN A 604 -35.34 13.24 -14.10
N ASP A 605 -36.61 13.59 -14.29
CA ASP A 605 -37.48 14.12 -13.24
C ASP A 605 -37.94 13.04 -12.25
N LYS A 606 -37.98 11.77 -12.67
CA LYS A 606 -38.45 10.63 -11.86
C LYS A 606 -37.32 9.84 -11.23
N PHE A 607 -36.11 9.93 -11.77
CA PHE A 607 -34.91 9.29 -11.21
C PHE A 607 -33.70 10.24 -11.34
N LYS A 608 -33.62 11.22 -10.43
CA LYS A 608 -32.61 12.27 -10.46
C LYS A 608 -31.20 11.73 -10.10
N PHE A 609 -30.18 12.37 -10.65
CA PHE A 609 -28.80 12.08 -10.23
C PHE A 609 -28.63 12.26 -8.70
N GLY A 610 -27.85 11.39 -8.06
CA GLY A 610 -27.69 11.37 -6.61
C GLY A 610 -28.90 10.78 -5.86
N THR A 611 -29.73 9.99 -6.55
CA THR A 611 -30.85 9.28 -5.91
C THR A 611 -30.81 7.77 -6.23
N ALA A 612 -31.56 7.02 -5.46
CA ALA A 612 -31.68 5.58 -5.59
C ALA A 612 -33.12 5.11 -5.31
N LYS A 613 -33.46 3.95 -5.83
CA LYS A 613 -34.79 3.32 -5.61
C LYS A 613 -34.71 1.83 -5.85
N TYR A 614 -35.69 1.11 -5.31
CA TYR A 614 -35.95 -0.27 -5.72
C TYR A 614 -36.57 -0.30 -7.11
N ILE A 615 -36.08 -1.21 -7.92
CA ILE A 615 -36.63 -1.57 -9.22
C ILE A 615 -36.84 -3.08 -9.27
N THR A 616 -37.64 -3.55 -10.22
CA THR A 616 -37.83 -4.98 -10.47
C THR A 616 -37.40 -5.28 -11.91
N ILE A 617 -36.39 -6.14 -12.05
CA ILE A 617 -35.97 -6.68 -13.35
C ILE A 617 -36.42 -8.14 -13.39
N GLU A 618 -37.30 -8.48 -14.32
CA GLU A 618 -38.13 -9.70 -14.28
C GLU A 618 -38.81 -9.82 -12.90
N GLU A 619 -38.45 -10.82 -12.07
CA GLU A 619 -38.99 -11.01 -10.71
C GLU A 619 -38.00 -10.60 -9.60
N VAL A 620 -36.81 -10.18 -9.99
CA VAL A 620 -35.75 -9.84 -9.05
C VAL A 620 -35.85 -8.39 -8.58
N LYS A 621 -35.99 -8.18 -7.28
CA LYS A 621 -35.97 -6.85 -6.67
C LYS A 621 -34.52 -6.38 -6.51
N ILE A 622 -34.17 -5.26 -7.14
CA ILE A 622 -32.82 -4.70 -7.23
C ILE A 622 -32.82 -3.28 -6.68
N TRP A 623 -31.80 -2.93 -5.91
CA TRP A 623 -31.55 -1.54 -5.54
C TRP A 623 -30.75 -0.86 -6.63
N ALA A 624 -31.27 0.17 -7.26
CA ALA A 624 -30.62 0.94 -8.31
C ALA A 624 -30.26 2.33 -7.82
N GLN A 625 -29.03 2.76 -8.05
CA GLN A 625 -28.53 4.10 -7.73
C GLN A 625 -28.17 4.82 -9.02
N ARG A 626 -28.58 6.07 -9.16
CA ARG A 626 -28.16 6.92 -10.27
C ARG A 626 -26.94 7.72 -9.87
N LEU A 627 -25.80 7.08 -9.99
CA LEU A 627 -24.45 7.62 -9.73
C LEU A 627 -23.54 7.24 -10.91
N SER A 628 -22.38 7.85 -10.99
CA SER A 628 -21.37 7.53 -11.99
C SER A 628 -19.97 7.88 -11.51
N TYR A 629 -19.09 6.91 -11.52
CA TYR A 629 -17.65 7.12 -11.29
C TYR A 629 -16.85 7.30 -12.59
N VAL A 630 -17.49 7.11 -13.76
CA VAL A 630 -16.88 7.31 -15.08
C VAL A 630 -17.35 8.61 -15.77
N GLY A 631 -18.22 9.37 -15.10
CA GLY A 631 -18.69 10.66 -15.57
C GLY A 631 -19.74 10.60 -16.69
N GLU A 632 -20.23 9.42 -17.06
CA GLU A 632 -21.33 9.22 -18.00
C GLU A 632 -22.68 9.11 -17.29
N LEU A 633 -23.79 9.26 -18.06
CA LEU A 633 -25.09 8.82 -17.58
C LEU A 633 -25.02 7.35 -17.16
N GLY A 634 -25.61 6.98 -16.03
CA GLY A 634 -25.63 5.58 -15.67
C GLY A 634 -26.23 5.24 -14.33
N TYR A 635 -26.19 3.96 -14.06
CA TYR A 635 -26.83 3.32 -12.92
C TYR A 635 -25.93 2.24 -12.33
N GLU A 636 -25.87 2.19 -11.01
CA GLU A 636 -25.31 1.08 -10.26
C GLU A 636 -26.44 0.18 -9.78
N LEU A 637 -26.41 -1.08 -10.17
CA LEU A 637 -27.41 -2.08 -9.86
C LEU A 637 -26.89 -3.04 -8.80
N TYR A 638 -27.48 -2.98 -7.61
CA TYR A 638 -27.10 -3.82 -6.45
C TYR A 638 -28.02 -5.04 -6.44
N VAL A 639 -27.47 -6.17 -6.81
CA VAL A 639 -28.17 -7.44 -7.03
C VAL A 639 -27.74 -8.46 -5.99
N ASP A 640 -28.67 -9.17 -5.38
CA ASP A 640 -28.37 -10.31 -4.51
C ASP A 640 -27.46 -11.31 -5.24
N ILE A 641 -26.42 -11.81 -4.57
CA ILE A 641 -25.41 -12.66 -5.19
C ILE A 641 -26.00 -13.91 -5.88
N LYS A 642 -27.09 -14.45 -5.33
CA LYS A 642 -27.79 -15.62 -5.90
C LYS A 642 -28.42 -15.35 -7.27
N ASP A 643 -28.85 -14.10 -7.52
CA ASP A 643 -29.51 -13.67 -8.75
C ASP A 643 -28.54 -13.02 -9.75
N ALA A 644 -27.29 -12.76 -9.32
CA ALA A 644 -26.34 -11.97 -10.07
C ALA A 644 -26.01 -12.53 -11.45
N LYS A 645 -25.84 -13.84 -11.60
CA LYS A 645 -25.56 -14.48 -12.90
C LYS A 645 -26.71 -14.28 -13.86
N LYS A 646 -27.97 -14.51 -13.41
CA LYS A 646 -29.17 -14.32 -14.21
C LYS A 646 -29.30 -12.89 -14.73
N ILE A 647 -29.10 -11.91 -13.84
CA ILE A 647 -29.20 -10.48 -14.20
C ILE A 647 -28.07 -10.07 -15.13
N TYR A 648 -26.82 -10.54 -14.89
CA TYR A 648 -25.70 -10.30 -15.79
C TYR A 648 -25.98 -10.81 -17.21
N GLU A 649 -26.41 -12.07 -17.34
CA GLU A 649 -26.73 -12.69 -18.64
C GLU A 649 -27.86 -11.95 -19.36
N LEU A 650 -28.88 -11.50 -18.65
CA LEU A 650 -29.97 -10.70 -19.20
C LEU A 650 -29.47 -9.36 -19.74
N ILE A 651 -28.64 -8.63 -18.96
CA ILE A 651 -28.05 -7.35 -19.37
C ILE A 651 -27.20 -7.55 -20.63
N ILE A 652 -26.34 -8.58 -20.65
CA ILE A 652 -25.49 -8.88 -21.82
C ILE A 652 -26.32 -9.18 -23.05
N ASN A 653 -27.36 -10.02 -22.92
CA ASN A 653 -28.20 -10.43 -24.07
C ASN A 653 -28.96 -9.25 -24.67
N LYS A 654 -29.58 -8.41 -23.83
CA LYS A 654 -30.30 -7.21 -24.27
C LYS A 654 -29.34 -6.07 -24.68
N GLY A 655 -28.17 -6.05 -24.11
CA GLY A 655 -27.16 -5.05 -24.40
C GLY A 655 -26.60 -5.11 -25.81
N LYS A 656 -26.72 -6.23 -26.52
CA LYS A 656 -26.30 -6.40 -27.91
C LYS A 656 -26.91 -5.35 -28.83
N ASP A 657 -28.21 -5.06 -28.65
CA ASP A 657 -28.94 -4.07 -29.43
C ASP A 657 -28.48 -2.62 -29.20
N PHE A 658 -27.73 -2.41 -28.14
CA PHE A 658 -27.21 -1.09 -27.71
C PHE A 658 -25.67 -0.98 -27.82
N ASN A 659 -25.01 -1.95 -28.45
CA ASN A 659 -23.55 -2.05 -28.54
C ASN A 659 -22.87 -2.03 -27.16
N LEU A 660 -23.42 -2.79 -26.20
CA LEU A 660 -22.83 -2.91 -24.87
C LEU A 660 -21.48 -3.64 -24.92
N SER A 661 -20.48 -3.09 -24.25
CA SER A 661 -19.21 -3.76 -23.98
C SER A 661 -19.03 -4.05 -22.49
N ASN A 662 -18.51 -5.22 -22.13
CA ASN A 662 -17.88 -5.39 -20.83
C ASN A 662 -16.67 -4.48 -20.73
N CYS A 663 -16.47 -3.85 -19.57
CA CYS A 663 -15.38 -2.90 -19.34
C CYS A 663 -14.64 -3.23 -18.05
N GLY A 664 -13.30 -3.15 -18.11
CA GLY A 664 -12.45 -3.41 -16.98
C GLY A 664 -12.05 -2.16 -16.18
N MET A 665 -11.24 -2.40 -15.16
CA MET A 665 -10.83 -1.32 -14.25
C MET A 665 -9.90 -0.31 -14.89
N HIS A 666 -9.11 -0.68 -15.92
CA HIS A 666 -8.28 0.30 -16.63
C HIS A 666 -9.13 1.34 -17.35
N ALA A 667 -10.22 0.92 -18.01
CA ALA A 667 -11.17 1.86 -18.62
C ALA A 667 -11.82 2.76 -17.56
N MET A 668 -12.21 2.20 -16.43
CA MET A 668 -12.77 2.99 -15.32
C MET A 668 -11.77 4.03 -14.81
N ASP A 669 -10.51 3.66 -14.60
CA ASP A 669 -9.48 4.57 -14.09
C ASP A 669 -9.20 5.70 -15.07
N ILE A 670 -9.14 5.42 -16.36
CA ILE A 670 -9.02 6.44 -17.41
C ILE A 670 -10.20 7.44 -17.33
N MET A 671 -11.44 6.92 -17.33
CA MET A 671 -12.64 7.76 -17.38
C MET A 671 -12.90 8.56 -16.11
N ARG A 672 -12.54 8.03 -14.90
CA ARG A 672 -12.63 8.79 -13.65
C ARG A 672 -11.67 9.99 -13.66
N MET A 673 -10.45 9.79 -14.22
CA MET A 673 -9.48 10.88 -14.36
C MET A 673 -9.96 11.94 -15.33
N GLU A 674 -10.52 11.57 -16.48
CA GLU A 674 -11.15 12.50 -17.43
C GLU A 674 -12.22 13.36 -16.75
N SER A 675 -12.92 12.77 -15.78
CA SER A 675 -14.01 13.39 -15.02
C SER A 675 -13.54 14.17 -13.78
N GLY A 676 -12.25 14.14 -13.46
CA GLY A 676 -11.68 14.81 -12.30
C GLY A 676 -12.04 14.13 -10.96
N PHE A 677 -12.36 12.83 -10.97
CA PHE A 677 -12.67 12.09 -9.75
C PHE A 677 -11.40 11.51 -9.14
N LEU A 678 -11.21 11.76 -7.85
CA LEU A 678 -10.05 11.33 -7.10
C LEU A 678 -10.24 9.89 -6.59
N HIS A 679 -9.12 9.20 -6.39
CA HIS A 679 -9.08 7.86 -5.82
C HIS A 679 -8.38 7.90 -4.46
N TRP A 680 -9.02 7.35 -3.43
CA TRP A 680 -8.42 7.27 -2.10
C TRP A 680 -7.28 6.24 -2.10
N GLY A 681 -6.13 6.63 -1.54
CA GLY A 681 -4.88 5.85 -1.55
C GLY A 681 -3.92 6.25 -2.67
N ASP A 682 -4.42 6.88 -3.74
CA ASP A 682 -3.58 7.45 -4.80
C ASP A 682 -3.57 8.99 -4.75
N ASP A 683 -4.75 9.61 -4.85
CA ASP A 683 -4.89 11.06 -4.98
C ASP A 683 -5.22 11.76 -3.66
N ILE A 684 -5.86 11.07 -2.74
CA ILE A 684 -6.22 11.57 -1.41
C ILE A 684 -5.92 10.51 -0.35
N SER A 685 -5.44 10.98 0.80
CA SER A 685 -5.01 10.18 1.94
C SER A 685 -5.12 10.99 3.24
N PRO A 686 -4.70 10.51 4.41
CA PRO A 686 -4.61 11.32 5.62
C PRO A 686 -3.64 12.52 5.52
N GLU A 687 -2.74 12.57 4.52
CA GLU A 687 -1.85 13.72 4.27
C GLU A 687 -2.61 14.94 3.71
N GLU A 688 -3.76 14.72 3.04
CA GLU A 688 -4.55 15.76 2.41
C GLU A 688 -5.84 16.04 3.18
N ASN A 689 -6.34 17.26 2.99
CA ASN A 689 -7.68 17.67 3.42
C ASN A 689 -8.50 18.16 2.23
N GLN A 690 -9.81 18.33 2.43
CA GLN A 690 -10.72 18.70 1.34
C GLN A 690 -10.39 20.05 0.68
N TYR A 691 -9.76 20.99 1.39
CA TYR A 691 -9.38 22.26 0.80
C TYR A 691 -8.21 22.10 -0.18
N GLN A 692 -7.23 21.27 0.18
CA GLN A 692 -6.10 20.95 -0.71
C GLN A 692 -6.55 20.14 -1.93
N ALA A 693 -7.44 19.16 -1.69
CA ALA A 693 -7.93 18.23 -2.72
C ALA A 693 -9.01 18.84 -3.65
N GLY A 694 -9.44 20.10 -3.43
CA GLY A 694 -10.52 20.69 -4.23
C GLY A 694 -11.92 20.12 -3.93
N LEU A 695 -12.06 19.41 -2.80
CA LEU A 695 -13.27 18.70 -2.39
C LEU A 695 -14.08 19.45 -1.30
N SER A 696 -13.87 20.75 -1.15
CA SER A 696 -14.52 21.57 -0.11
C SER A 696 -16.05 21.59 -0.20
N PHE A 697 -16.62 21.26 -1.36
CA PHE A 697 -18.08 21.13 -1.55
C PHE A 697 -18.69 19.98 -0.74
N THR A 698 -17.88 19.02 -0.27
CA THR A 698 -18.30 17.91 0.61
C THR A 698 -18.36 18.32 2.08
N ILE A 699 -17.91 19.53 2.43
CA ILE A 699 -17.98 20.06 3.80
C ILE A 699 -19.28 20.85 3.96
N SER A 700 -20.22 20.36 4.75
CA SER A 700 -21.47 21.08 4.98
C SER A 700 -21.31 22.24 5.96
N SER A 701 -21.60 23.45 5.50
CA SER A 701 -21.71 24.65 6.34
C SER A 701 -23.05 24.73 7.12
N LYS A 702 -24.07 23.94 6.69
CA LYS A 702 -25.43 23.96 7.26
C LYS A 702 -25.66 22.82 8.27
N LYS A 703 -24.61 22.21 8.75
CA LYS A 703 -24.68 21.08 9.66
C LYS A 703 -24.54 21.54 11.10
N ASP A 704 -25.58 21.35 11.91
CA ASP A 704 -25.60 21.76 13.33
C ASP A 704 -24.77 20.86 14.24
N VAL A 705 -24.42 19.65 13.74
CA VAL A 705 -23.64 18.67 14.51
C VAL A 705 -22.14 18.82 14.22
N ASN A 706 -21.33 18.80 15.24
CA ASN A 706 -19.88 18.69 15.09
C ASN A 706 -19.51 17.29 14.58
N PHE A 707 -18.66 17.22 13.56
CA PHE A 707 -18.09 15.99 13.03
C PHE A 707 -16.58 15.91 13.34
N ILE A 708 -16.03 14.70 13.28
CA ILE A 708 -14.60 14.46 13.51
C ILE A 708 -13.77 15.31 12.54
N GLY A 709 -12.76 16.03 13.06
CA GLY A 709 -11.88 16.87 12.26
C GLY A 709 -12.41 18.28 11.93
N LYS A 710 -13.68 18.62 12.28
CA LYS A 710 -14.27 19.94 11.95
C LYS A 710 -13.43 21.11 12.47
N GLN A 711 -13.00 21.06 13.73
CA GLN A 711 -12.18 22.14 14.33
C GLN A 711 -10.83 22.31 13.64
N ALA A 712 -10.22 21.19 13.23
CA ALA A 712 -8.97 21.22 12.48
C ALA A 712 -9.19 21.87 11.10
N LEU A 713 -10.24 21.47 10.38
CA LEU A 713 -10.59 22.09 9.08
C LEU A 713 -10.87 23.59 9.20
N GLU A 714 -11.53 24.05 10.25
CA GLU A 714 -11.77 25.48 10.50
C GLU A 714 -10.45 26.25 10.71
N LYS A 715 -9.48 25.65 11.40
CA LYS A 715 -8.14 26.22 11.55
C LYS A 715 -7.37 26.23 10.22
N ILE A 716 -7.46 25.14 9.44
CA ILE A 716 -6.82 25.02 8.12
C ILE A 716 -7.40 26.06 7.16
N LYS A 717 -8.71 26.24 7.12
CA LYS A 717 -9.40 27.24 6.27
C LYS A 717 -8.91 28.66 6.49
N LYS A 718 -8.52 29.01 7.73
CA LYS A 718 -7.99 30.33 8.07
C LYS A 718 -6.54 30.56 7.63
N LYS A 719 -5.82 29.47 7.28
CA LYS A 719 -4.44 29.54 6.81
C LYS A 719 -4.39 29.55 5.28
N LYS A 720 -3.34 30.15 4.71
CA LYS A 720 -3.09 30.06 3.26
C LYS A 720 -2.81 28.61 2.90
N ILE A 721 -3.59 28.03 1.98
CA ILE A 721 -3.39 26.68 1.48
C ILE A 721 -2.08 26.68 0.67
N LYS A 722 -1.09 25.93 1.14
CA LYS A 722 0.24 25.85 0.49
C LYS A 722 0.26 24.88 -0.67
N SER A 723 -0.45 23.75 -0.55
CA SER A 723 -0.52 22.68 -1.55
C SER A 723 -1.94 22.58 -2.10
N ARG A 724 -2.09 22.40 -3.40
CA ARG A 724 -3.40 22.25 -4.05
C ARG A 724 -3.35 21.22 -5.15
N PHE A 725 -4.44 20.51 -5.30
CA PHE A 725 -4.68 19.57 -6.38
C PHE A 725 -4.80 20.28 -7.73
N ALA A 726 -4.25 19.66 -8.77
CA ALA A 726 -4.40 20.06 -10.16
C ALA A 726 -4.33 18.83 -11.08
N MET A 727 -4.90 18.98 -12.28
CA MET A 727 -4.78 18.05 -13.39
C MET A 727 -3.74 18.57 -14.37
N PHE A 728 -3.04 17.66 -15.03
CA PHE A 728 -2.02 17.98 -16.02
C PHE A 728 -2.25 17.18 -17.29
N THR A 729 -2.05 17.82 -18.43
CA THR A 729 -2.01 17.15 -19.74
C THR A 729 -0.68 17.42 -20.41
N LEU A 730 -0.03 16.39 -20.98
CA LEU A 730 1.20 16.60 -21.73
C LEU A 730 0.90 17.20 -23.09
N LYS A 731 1.83 18.03 -23.62
CA LYS A 731 1.67 18.68 -24.93
C LYS A 731 1.78 17.67 -26.07
N ASP A 732 2.84 16.87 -26.07
CA ASP A 732 3.11 15.85 -27.10
C ASP A 732 2.74 14.50 -26.51
N SER A 733 1.50 14.05 -26.76
CA SER A 733 0.94 12.89 -26.12
C SER A 733 0.84 11.70 -27.06
N LYS A 734 1.41 10.56 -26.62
CA LYS A 734 1.19 9.25 -27.23
C LYS A 734 0.98 8.21 -26.14
N PRO A 735 0.18 7.15 -26.40
CA PRO A 735 -0.03 6.10 -25.41
C PRO A 735 1.30 5.47 -24.97
N GLY A 736 1.62 5.57 -23.67
CA GLY A 736 2.84 5.01 -23.08
C GLY A 736 4.14 5.80 -23.36
N GLU A 737 4.07 6.97 -24.00
CA GLU A 737 5.23 7.81 -24.29
C GLU A 737 5.05 9.25 -23.75
N PRO A 738 5.37 9.51 -22.46
CA PRO A 738 5.73 8.55 -21.41
C PRO A 738 4.51 7.86 -20.79
N LEU A 739 4.72 6.70 -20.15
CA LEU A 739 3.74 6.16 -19.22
C LEU A 739 3.81 6.99 -17.93
N LEU A 740 2.76 7.78 -17.65
CA LEU A 740 2.63 8.51 -16.40
C LEU A 740 2.14 7.58 -15.30
N LEU A 741 2.75 7.70 -14.12
CA LEU A 741 2.43 6.93 -12.92
C LEU A 741 2.19 7.88 -11.73
N ARG A 742 2.80 7.58 -10.59
CA ARG A 742 2.79 8.48 -9.42
C ARG A 742 4.21 8.86 -9.02
N ASP A 743 4.33 9.91 -8.20
CA ASP A 743 5.59 10.41 -7.64
C ASP A 743 6.58 10.90 -8.72
N GLU A 744 6.08 11.34 -9.90
CA GLU A 744 6.90 12.08 -10.84
C GLU A 744 6.98 13.56 -10.44
N PRO A 745 8.18 14.17 -10.44
CA PRO A 745 8.35 15.59 -10.11
C PRO A 745 7.66 16.53 -11.09
N ILE A 746 6.94 17.51 -10.57
CA ILE A 746 6.31 18.59 -11.32
C ILE A 746 7.18 19.84 -11.17
N TYR A 747 7.64 20.37 -12.30
CA TYR A 747 8.49 21.56 -12.36
C TYR A 747 7.74 22.80 -12.84
N LEU A 748 8.02 23.92 -12.20
CA LEU A 748 7.79 25.25 -12.72
C LEU A 748 9.17 25.82 -13.09
N GLU A 749 9.43 25.95 -14.37
CA GLU A 749 10.77 26.24 -14.88
C GLU A 749 11.75 25.14 -14.41
N ASP A 750 12.75 25.48 -13.60
CA ASP A 750 13.72 24.51 -13.04
C ASP A 750 13.47 24.09 -11.58
N LYS A 751 12.40 24.62 -10.99
CA LYS A 751 12.07 24.35 -9.60
C LYS A 751 10.98 23.27 -9.48
N ILE A 752 11.23 22.25 -8.66
CA ILE A 752 10.22 21.29 -8.28
C ILE A 752 9.18 22.00 -7.39
N ILE A 753 7.91 21.96 -7.81
CA ILE A 753 6.78 22.55 -7.08
C ILE A 753 5.78 21.52 -6.60
N GLY A 754 5.95 20.26 -6.98
CA GLY A 754 5.02 19.21 -6.60
C GLY A 754 5.35 17.85 -7.18
N ARG A 755 4.39 16.94 -7.07
CA ARG A 755 4.48 15.56 -7.58
C ARG A 755 3.15 15.07 -8.14
N THR A 756 3.20 14.11 -9.04
CA THR A 756 2.02 13.40 -9.56
C THR A 756 1.48 12.39 -8.54
N THR A 757 0.17 12.08 -8.65
CA THR A 757 -0.52 11.09 -7.80
C THR A 757 -1.12 9.95 -8.61
N SER A 758 -1.75 10.27 -9.74
CA SER A 758 -2.27 9.31 -10.72
C SER A 758 -1.81 9.71 -12.12
N GLY A 759 -1.67 8.71 -12.99
CA GLY A 759 -1.33 8.94 -14.39
C GLY A 759 -1.97 7.91 -15.32
N ASN A 760 -2.43 8.35 -16.48
CA ASN A 760 -2.99 7.47 -17.50
C ASN A 760 -2.98 8.15 -18.88
N PHE A 761 -3.35 7.41 -19.93
CA PHE A 761 -3.61 7.97 -21.25
C PHE A 761 -5.12 8.03 -21.49
N SER A 762 -5.64 9.21 -21.74
CA SER A 762 -7.04 9.42 -22.13
C SER A 762 -7.22 9.18 -23.64
N PHE A 763 -7.91 8.13 -24.00
CA PHE A 763 -8.23 7.84 -25.41
C PHE A 763 -9.34 8.74 -25.95
N ASN A 764 -10.28 9.17 -25.11
CA ASN A 764 -11.37 10.07 -25.52
C ASN A 764 -10.86 11.48 -25.88
N TYR A 765 -9.77 11.94 -25.25
CA TYR A 765 -9.18 13.25 -25.47
C TYR A 765 -7.81 13.19 -26.17
N ASN A 766 -7.28 11.99 -26.42
CA ASN A 766 -5.97 11.73 -27.02
C ASN A 766 -4.85 12.47 -26.28
N LYS A 767 -4.77 12.32 -24.96
CA LYS A 767 -3.79 13.01 -24.10
C LYS A 767 -3.26 12.14 -22.98
N ASN A 768 -1.97 12.24 -22.70
CA ASN A 768 -1.41 11.81 -21.42
C ASN A 768 -1.94 12.74 -20.34
N LEU A 769 -2.58 12.14 -19.33
CA LEU A 769 -3.28 12.80 -18.23
C LEU A 769 -2.67 12.40 -16.90
N SER A 770 -2.41 13.37 -16.04
CA SER A 770 -1.94 13.12 -14.67
C SER A 770 -2.68 14.01 -13.66
N PHE A 771 -2.84 13.50 -12.47
CA PHE A 771 -3.22 14.26 -11.27
C PHE A 771 -1.97 14.54 -10.44
N GLY A 772 -2.02 15.58 -9.61
CA GLY A 772 -0.94 15.87 -8.70
C GLY A 772 -1.21 17.06 -7.78
N TYR A 773 -0.31 17.24 -6.83
CA TYR A 773 -0.34 18.38 -5.93
C TYR A 773 0.83 19.30 -6.21
N ILE A 774 0.55 20.61 -6.18
CA ILE A 774 1.57 21.66 -6.37
C ILE A 774 1.57 22.64 -5.19
N SER A 775 2.76 23.08 -4.83
CA SER A 775 2.99 24.08 -3.78
C SER A 775 3.63 25.33 -4.37
N THR A 776 2.83 26.38 -4.55
CA THR A 776 3.28 27.65 -5.11
C THR A 776 2.39 28.81 -4.65
N ASN A 777 2.95 30.02 -4.69
CA ASN A 777 2.20 31.24 -4.35
C ASN A 777 1.43 31.83 -5.55
N LEU A 778 1.68 31.33 -6.78
CA LEU A 778 1.01 31.81 -7.99
C LEU A 778 -0.46 31.41 -7.98
N SER A 779 -1.31 32.28 -8.50
CA SER A 779 -2.73 31.98 -8.75
C SER A 779 -2.90 30.96 -9.90
N ASN A 780 -4.09 30.38 -10.00
CA ASN A 780 -4.42 29.43 -11.07
C ASN A 780 -4.23 30.08 -12.46
N LYS A 781 -4.64 31.36 -12.62
CA LYS A 781 -4.51 32.08 -13.90
C LYS A 781 -3.06 32.35 -14.27
N GLU A 782 -2.21 32.67 -13.29
CA GLU A 782 -0.77 32.84 -13.54
C GLU A 782 -0.10 31.53 -13.93
N LEU A 783 -0.45 30.43 -13.26
CA LEU A 783 0.11 29.10 -13.58
C LEU A 783 -0.24 28.62 -14.98
N GLN A 784 -1.47 28.85 -15.47
CA GLN A 784 -1.88 28.48 -16.82
C GLN A 784 -1.05 29.16 -17.92
N ASN A 785 -0.42 30.31 -17.62
CA ASN A 785 0.46 31.02 -18.53
C ASN A 785 1.94 30.69 -18.37
N LYS A 786 2.28 29.74 -17.50
CA LYS A 786 3.66 29.32 -17.24
C LYS A 786 4.01 28.01 -17.94
N LYS A 787 5.31 27.81 -18.17
CA LYS A 787 5.84 26.53 -18.65
C LYS A 787 6.02 25.59 -17.49
N LEU A 788 5.27 24.49 -17.50
CA LEU A 788 5.37 23.41 -16.53
C LEU A 788 5.92 22.16 -17.21
N TYR A 789 6.58 21.33 -16.44
CA TYR A 789 7.12 20.05 -16.92
C TYR A 789 6.85 18.95 -15.89
N ILE A 790 6.66 17.73 -16.38
CA ILE A 790 6.70 16.50 -15.57
C ILE A 790 7.94 15.73 -15.99
N GLU A 791 8.75 15.32 -15.03
CA GLU A 791 9.96 14.52 -15.30
C GLU A 791 9.67 13.04 -15.10
N VAL A 792 9.90 12.23 -16.13
CA VAL A 792 9.74 10.78 -16.14
C VAL A 792 11.04 10.16 -16.63
N ALA A 793 11.62 9.23 -15.86
CA ALA A 793 12.87 8.55 -16.23
C ALA A 793 13.95 9.51 -16.74
N LYS A 794 14.19 10.61 -16.02
CA LYS A 794 15.19 11.66 -16.30
C LYS A 794 14.93 12.49 -17.58
N LYS A 795 13.69 12.43 -18.11
CA LYS A 795 13.27 13.25 -19.24
C LYS A 795 12.13 14.18 -18.83
N LYS A 796 12.23 15.46 -19.15
CA LYS A 796 11.20 16.48 -18.90
C LYS A 796 10.23 16.56 -20.06
N PHE A 797 8.95 16.42 -19.78
CA PHE A 797 7.84 16.55 -20.73
C PHE A 797 7.04 17.81 -20.40
N GLN A 798 6.81 18.67 -21.40
CA GLN A 798 6.05 19.88 -21.18
C GLN A 798 4.58 19.57 -20.91
N ALA A 799 4.03 20.16 -19.85
CA ALA A 799 2.66 19.94 -19.40
C ALA A 799 1.86 21.25 -19.36
N ASN A 800 0.57 21.13 -19.65
CA ASN A 800 -0.43 22.14 -19.32
C ASN A 800 -1.06 21.80 -17.97
N ILE A 801 -1.48 22.81 -17.22
CA ILE A 801 -2.19 22.64 -15.97
C ILE A 801 -3.67 23.00 -16.17
N GLU A 802 -4.54 22.10 -15.68
CA GLU A 802 -5.98 22.22 -15.77
C GLU A 802 -6.58 22.23 -14.35
N PHE A 803 -7.48 23.17 -14.08
CA PHE A 803 -8.19 23.28 -12.81
C PHE A 803 -9.67 22.86 -12.92
N GLN A 804 -10.06 22.38 -14.10
CA GLN A 804 -11.37 21.80 -14.38
C GLN A 804 -11.17 20.45 -15.07
N PRO A 805 -12.11 19.50 -14.87
CA PRO A 805 -12.09 18.23 -15.59
C PRO A 805 -12.13 18.41 -17.10
N LEU A 806 -11.54 17.47 -17.86
CA LEU A 806 -11.66 17.44 -19.31
C LEU A 806 -13.10 17.15 -19.75
N LYS A 807 -13.78 16.26 -19.02
CA LYS A 807 -15.17 15.89 -19.29
C LYS A 807 -16.15 16.92 -18.72
N ASN A 808 -17.15 17.29 -19.51
CA ASN A 808 -18.21 18.15 -19.04
C ASN A 808 -19.06 17.44 -17.96
N LYS A 809 -19.26 18.12 -16.83
CA LYS A 809 -20.01 17.59 -15.68
C LYS A 809 -21.49 17.29 -16.01
N GLU A 810 -22.07 17.96 -17.02
CA GLU A 810 -23.47 17.82 -17.35
C GLU A 810 -23.82 16.49 -18.01
N VAL A 811 -22.85 15.82 -18.64
CA VAL A 811 -23.05 14.54 -19.33
C VAL A 811 -23.70 13.49 -18.42
N ARG A 812 -23.30 13.41 -17.17
CA ARG A 812 -23.87 12.46 -16.18
C ARG A 812 -25.26 12.85 -15.66
N LEU A 813 -25.67 14.09 -15.88
CA LEU A 813 -26.92 14.64 -15.34
C LEU A 813 -28.10 14.48 -16.32
N VAL A 814 -27.81 14.24 -17.60
CA VAL A 814 -28.82 14.24 -18.71
C VAL A 814 -29.69 12.97 -18.77
#